data_63bdace955026fb8c5d95da36f9a12f7
#
_entry.id   63bdace955026fb8c5d95da36f9a12f7
#
_cell.length_a   1.000
_cell.length_b   1.000
_cell.length_c   1.000
_cell.angle_alpha   90.00
_cell.angle_beta   90.00
_cell.angle_gamma   90.00
#
_symmetry.space_group_name_H-M   'P 1'
#
loop_
_entity.id
_entity.type
_entity.pdbx_description
1 polymer ?
#
loop_
_entity_poly.entity_id
_entity_poly.type
_entity_poly.pdbx_seq_one_letter_code
_entity_poly.pdbx_strand_id
1 'polypeptide(L)'
;MKDLVNLLKQQEQNTEFDNIRIGLASPEMIRSWSFGEVKKPETINYRTFKPEREGLFCAKIFGPVKDYECLCGKYKRMKHRGIVCEKCGVEVTLTKVRRERMGHIELACPVAHIWFLKSLPSRIGLMLDMTLREIERVLYFESYVVTDPGLTTLEKGQLLTDEEYFESLEEFGDEFTAIMGAEAIQALLKEIVLEDEIADIREEIPNTKSETKIKKFSKRLKLLEAFHGSGNKPEWMVLEALPVLPPDLRPLVPLDGGRFATSDLNDLYRRVINRNNRLKRLLELNAPDIIVRNEKRMLQESVDALLDNGRRGRAITGSNKRPLKSLADMIKGKQGRFRQNLLGKRVDYSGRSVIVVGPALRLHQCGLPKRMALELFKPFIFSKLELRGLATTIKAAKKMVEREEPVVWDILEDVIREHPVLLNRAPTLHRLGIQAFEPVLIEGKAIQLHPLVCAAYNADFDGDQMAVHVPLTIEAQMESRALMMSTNNILSPASGEPIIVPSQDVVLGLYYMTRHKVNVRGEGMVFADGLEVSRAFYSGKVDLQARVKVRINEVLVDEVTGERSEETTLVDTTVGRALLWEIVPQGLPFELVNKPMVKKAISLVINECYRRVGLKDTVIFADQLMYTGFHYATVAGISIGVDDMVVPEEKTEILRQAEGEVKEIEEQYASGLVTNGERYNKVVDIWSRTNDQVARAMMDKLGTEVATDKDGNQVRQPSFNSIFMMADS
;
A
#
# COMPACT_ATOMS: atom_id res chain seq x y z
N MET A 1 4.61 39.44 31.57
CA MET A 1 3.49 38.52 31.48
C MET A 1 2.60 38.81 30.27
N LYS A 2 2.17 40.05 29.97
CA LYS A 2 1.37 40.37 28.76
C LYS A 2 2.08 40.01 27.45
N ASP A 3 3.40 40.24 27.39
CA ASP A 3 4.17 39.90 26.15
C ASP A 3 4.36 38.39 25.96
N LEU A 4 4.39 37.61 27.04
CA LEU A 4 4.45 36.13 26.96
C LEU A 4 3.11 35.56 26.47
N VAL A 5 2.00 36.14 26.93
CA VAL A 5 0.64 35.75 26.51
C VAL A 5 0.39 36.14 25.04
N ASN A 6 0.88 37.29 24.60
CA ASN A 6 0.79 37.69 23.20
C ASN A 6 1.69 36.84 22.28
N LEU A 7 2.83 36.38 22.79
CA LEU A 7 3.73 35.46 22.07
C LEU A 7 3.14 34.04 21.93
N LEU A 8 2.49 33.54 22.98
CA LEU A 8 1.75 32.28 22.92
C LEU A 8 0.56 32.36 21.96
N LYS A 9 -0.19 33.45 22.02
CA LYS A 9 -1.30 33.70 21.07
C LYS A 9 -0.84 33.83 19.61
N GLN A 10 0.34 34.40 19.32
CA GLN A 10 0.90 34.44 17.97
C GLN A 10 1.41 33.08 17.49
N GLN A 11 1.82 32.18 18.39
CA GLN A 11 2.17 30.79 18.03
C GLN A 11 0.96 29.89 17.81
N GLU A 12 -0.15 30.15 18.51
CA GLU A 12 -1.40 29.38 18.37
C GLU A 12 -2.22 29.80 17.15
N GLN A 13 -2.08 31.03 16.66
CA GLN A 13 -2.91 31.56 15.55
C GLN A 13 -2.63 30.96 14.17
N ASN A 14 -1.58 30.14 13.98
CA ASN A 14 -1.20 29.60 12.67
C ASN A 14 -1.36 28.08 12.52
N THR A 15 -1.95 27.39 13.46
CA THR A 15 -2.05 25.92 13.43
C THR A 15 -3.45 25.37 13.20
N GLU A 16 -4.48 26.15 13.41
CA GLU A 16 -5.87 25.74 13.20
C GLU A 16 -6.38 26.29 11.86
N PHE A 17 -6.71 25.41 10.96
CA PHE A 17 -7.37 25.73 9.70
C PHE A 17 -8.38 24.63 9.35
N ASP A 18 -9.52 25.02 8.81
CA ASP A 18 -10.59 24.10 8.43
C ASP A 18 -10.39 23.56 7.02
N ASN A 19 -9.74 24.34 6.15
CA ASN A 19 -9.61 24.03 4.73
C ASN A 19 -8.20 24.32 4.18
N ILE A 20 -7.80 23.53 3.20
CA ILE A 20 -6.62 23.78 2.36
C ILE A 20 -7.11 24.06 0.94
N ARG A 21 -6.77 25.23 0.40
CA ARG A 21 -7.04 25.59 -0.99
C ARG A 21 -5.77 25.53 -1.82
N ILE A 22 -5.82 24.81 -2.92
CA ILE A 22 -4.75 24.78 -3.92
C ILE A 22 -5.11 25.71 -5.04
N GLY A 23 -4.21 26.64 -5.39
CA GLY A 23 -4.39 27.60 -6.47
C GLY A 23 -3.08 27.92 -7.18
N LEU A 24 -3.16 28.75 -8.22
CA LEU A 24 -1.98 29.29 -8.88
C LEU A 24 -1.44 30.49 -8.08
N ALA A 25 -0.13 30.59 -8.00
CA ALA A 25 0.52 31.72 -7.36
C ALA A 25 0.87 32.80 -8.40
N SER A 26 0.47 34.05 -8.11
CA SER A 26 0.93 35.19 -8.89
C SER A 26 2.41 35.49 -8.60
N PRO A 27 3.14 36.16 -9.50
CA PRO A 27 4.51 36.61 -9.22
C PRO A 27 4.61 37.46 -7.96
N GLU A 28 3.61 38.30 -7.70
CA GLU A 28 3.52 39.15 -6.51
C GLU A 28 3.35 38.32 -5.23
N MET A 29 2.52 37.28 -5.26
CA MET A 29 2.39 36.34 -4.17
C MET A 29 3.70 35.62 -3.86
N ILE A 30 4.42 35.16 -4.89
CA ILE A 30 5.72 34.50 -4.70
C ILE A 30 6.73 35.46 -4.04
N ARG A 31 6.76 36.72 -4.47
CA ARG A 31 7.60 37.74 -3.84
C ARG A 31 7.18 38.05 -2.42
N SER A 32 5.89 38.04 -2.11
CA SER A 32 5.38 38.26 -0.74
C SER A 32 5.75 37.14 0.23
N TRP A 33 5.81 35.86 -0.24
CA TRP A 33 6.23 34.72 0.58
C TRP A 33 7.74 34.71 0.82
N SER A 34 8.51 35.35 -0.05
CA SER A 34 9.96 35.29 -0.04
C SER A 34 10.56 36.27 0.96
N PHE A 35 11.59 35.80 1.69
CA PHE A 35 12.39 36.62 2.57
C PHE A 35 13.62 37.25 1.89
N GLY A 36 13.81 36.99 0.59
CA GLY A 36 14.87 37.57 -0.22
C GLY A 36 15.16 36.80 -1.51
N GLU A 37 15.88 37.47 -2.42
CA GLU A 37 16.30 36.88 -3.70
C GLU A 37 17.59 36.08 -3.53
N VAL A 38 17.61 34.89 -4.11
CA VAL A 38 18.77 34.01 -4.17
C VAL A 38 19.52 34.30 -5.49
N LYS A 39 20.68 34.95 -5.38
CA LYS A 39 21.49 35.41 -6.55
C LYS A 39 22.61 34.46 -6.91
N LYS A 40 23.16 33.75 -5.90
CA LYS A 40 24.36 32.94 -6.07
C LYS A 40 24.04 31.44 -6.03
N PRO A 41 24.68 30.61 -6.88
CA PRO A 41 24.49 29.17 -6.91
C PRO A 41 25.21 28.44 -5.76
N GLU A 42 26.11 29.13 -5.03
CA GLU A 42 26.87 28.53 -3.96
C GLU A 42 25.97 28.14 -2.77
N THR A 43 26.31 27.04 -2.12
CA THR A 43 25.57 26.52 -0.97
C THR A 43 26.24 26.89 0.35
N ILE A 44 27.41 26.35 0.59
CA ILE A 44 28.23 26.58 1.78
C ILE A 44 29.68 26.82 1.39
N ASN A 45 30.42 27.52 2.24
CA ASN A 45 31.87 27.61 2.13
C ASN A 45 32.50 26.33 2.67
N TYR A 46 33.15 25.56 1.79
CA TYR A 46 33.75 24.26 2.15
C TYR A 46 34.91 24.34 3.17
N ARG A 47 35.51 25.53 3.35
CA ARG A 47 36.57 25.75 4.35
C ARG A 47 36.01 26.05 5.73
N THR A 48 34.93 26.85 5.80
CA THR A 48 34.37 27.33 7.07
C THR A 48 33.06 26.64 7.46
N PHE A 49 32.48 25.85 6.57
CA PHE A 49 31.14 25.20 6.66
C PHE A 49 29.99 26.19 6.95
N LYS A 50 30.22 27.48 6.73
CA LYS A 50 29.17 28.50 6.89
C LYS A 50 28.41 28.70 5.57
N PRO A 51 27.09 29.01 5.64
CA PRO A 51 26.30 29.35 4.46
C PRO A 51 26.87 30.57 3.75
N GLU A 52 26.97 30.50 2.42
CA GLU A 52 27.36 31.64 1.60
C GLU A 52 26.25 32.69 1.57
N ARG A 53 26.66 33.94 1.50
CA ARG A 53 25.74 35.09 1.44
C ARG A 53 25.04 35.12 0.07
N GLU A 54 23.72 35.34 0.07
CA GLU A 54 22.89 35.35 -1.14
C GLU A 54 22.86 34.00 -1.90
N GLY A 55 23.38 32.93 -1.29
CA GLY A 55 23.35 31.57 -1.84
C GLY A 55 22.10 30.79 -1.43
N LEU A 56 22.05 29.53 -1.86
CA LEU A 56 20.92 28.63 -1.62
C LEU A 56 20.68 28.29 -0.12
N PHE A 57 21.66 28.51 0.75
CA PHE A 57 21.56 28.28 2.20
C PHE A 57 21.78 29.56 3.02
N CYS A 58 21.65 30.73 2.40
CA CYS A 58 21.92 32.02 3.02
C CYS A 58 21.18 32.20 4.36
N ALA A 59 21.93 32.52 5.43
CA ALA A 59 21.36 32.75 6.72
C ALA A 59 20.53 34.04 6.83
N LYS A 60 20.85 35.04 5.99
CA LYS A 60 20.08 36.30 5.93
C LYS A 60 18.68 36.08 5.36
N ILE A 61 18.53 35.22 4.36
CA ILE A 61 17.25 34.93 3.70
C ILE A 61 16.45 33.91 4.52
N PHE A 62 17.08 32.78 4.86
CA PHE A 62 16.37 31.62 5.41
C PHE A 62 16.41 31.52 6.94
N GLY A 63 17.24 32.33 7.60
CA GLY A 63 17.36 32.34 9.05
C GLY A 63 18.66 31.70 9.59
N PRO A 64 18.87 31.80 10.92
CA PRO A 64 20.11 31.39 11.56
C PRO A 64 20.33 29.87 11.55
N VAL A 65 21.59 29.43 11.57
CA VAL A 65 21.99 28.01 11.61
C VAL A 65 21.92 27.43 13.01
N LYS A 66 22.10 28.27 14.04
CA LYS A 66 21.99 27.91 15.47
C LYS A 66 20.91 28.76 16.13
N ASP A 67 20.24 28.19 17.12
CA ASP A 67 19.21 28.89 17.87
C ASP A 67 19.77 30.15 18.54
N TYR A 68 19.09 31.27 18.32
CA TYR A 68 19.42 32.57 18.92
C TYR A 68 20.87 33.03 18.74
N GLU A 69 21.51 32.62 17.62
CA GLU A 69 22.88 33.04 17.28
C GLU A 69 22.92 33.57 15.85
N CYS A 70 23.51 34.77 15.66
CA CYS A 70 23.76 35.29 14.31
C CYS A 70 25.00 34.62 13.68
N LEU A 71 25.13 34.70 12.34
CA LEU A 71 26.19 34.03 11.60
C LEU A 71 27.61 34.51 11.98
N CYS A 72 27.79 35.79 12.32
CA CYS A 72 29.07 36.38 12.72
C CYS A 72 29.40 36.17 14.20
N GLY A 73 28.46 35.70 15.01
CA GLY A 73 28.65 35.47 16.45
C GLY A 73 28.57 36.72 17.33
N LYS A 74 28.22 37.90 16.79
CA LYS A 74 28.06 39.15 17.56
C LYS A 74 26.96 39.05 18.61
N TYR A 75 25.80 38.49 18.19
CA TYR A 75 24.66 38.26 19.07
C TYR A 75 24.50 36.76 19.30
N LYS A 76 24.54 36.39 20.57
CA LYS A 76 24.34 35.03 21.06
C LYS A 76 23.34 35.07 22.22
N ARG A 77 22.58 34.01 22.40
CA ARG A 77 21.57 33.84 23.45
C ARG A 77 20.25 34.55 23.19
N MET A 78 19.22 34.03 23.85
CA MET A 78 17.83 34.45 23.79
C MET A 78 17.58 35.91 24.13
N LYS A 79 18.48 36.55 24.84
CA LYS A 79 18.42 37.96 25.23
C LYS A 79 18.27 38.91 24.01
N HIS A 80 18.83 38.53 22.87
CA HIS A 80 18.83 39.34 21.65
C HIS A 80 17.81 38.88 20.62
N ARG A 81 16.75 38.14 21.02
CA ARG A 81 15.70 37.63 20.13
C ARG A 81 15.08 38.76 19.33
N GLY A 82 14.89 38.50 18.02
CA GLY A 82 14.23 39.42 17.06
C GLY A 82 15.12 40.53 16.56
N ILE A 83 16.37 40.65 17.00
CA ILE A 83 17.30 41.66 16.51
C ILE A 83 17.95 41.18 15.21
N VAL A 84 17.95 42.04 14.21
CA VAL A 84 18.68 41.81 12.96
C VAL A 84 20.12 42.30 13.16
N CYS A 85 21.08 41.39 12.95
CA CYS A 85 22.50 41.74 13.13
C CYS A 85 22.95 42.73 12.06
N GLU A 86 23.48 43.89 12.47
CA GLU A 86 24.00 44.94 11.57
C GLU A 86 25.15 44.44 10.68
N LYS A 87 26.00 43.53 11.19
CA LYS A 87 27.17 43.02 10.46
C LYS A 87 26.85 41.95 9.44
N CYS A 88 26.01 40.95 9.78
CA CYS A 88 25.70 39.81 8.91
C CYS A 88 24.27 39.82 8.36
N GLY A 89 23.42 40.69 8.88
CA GLY A 89 22.03 40.81 8.44
C GLY A 89 21.12 39.64 8.84
N VAL A 90 21.60 38.76 9.72
CA VAL A 90 20.84 37.58 10.19
C VAL A 90 19.97 37.95 11.38
N GLU A 91 18.70 37.61 11.33
CA GLU A 91 17.77 37.75 12.44
C GLU A 91 18.05 36.70 13.51
N VAL A 92 18.06 37.10 14.77
CA VAL A 92 18.31 36.19 15.92
C VAL A 92 17.00 35.53 16.32
N THR A 93 16.74 34.33 15.77
CA THR A 93 15.53 33.53 15.98
C THR A 93 15.87 32.05 16.16
N LEU A 94 14.84 31.21 16.27
CA LEU A 94 14.99 29.77 16.28
C LEU A 94 15.42 29.24 14.89
N THR A 95 16.18 28.16 14.86
CA THR A 95 16.56 27.46 13.62
C THR A 95 15.38 26.87 12.88
N LYS A 96 14.25 26.63 13.56
CA LYS A 96 13.00 26.12 12.95
C LYS A 96 12.54 26.94 11.76
N VAL A 97 12.80 28.25 11.74
CA VAL A 97 12.44 29.14 10.62
C VAL A 97 13.10 28.75 9.29
N ARG A 98 14.23 28.05 9.30
CA ARG A 98 14.88 27.51 8.10
C ARG A 98 14.06 26.41 7.39
N ARG A 99 13.07 25.86 8.07
CA ARG A 99 12.08 24.92 7.50
C ARG A 99 10.88 25.65 6.89
N GLU A 100 10.63 26.89 7.30
CA GLU A 100 9.41 27.63 6.98
C GLU A 100 9.65 28.74 5.96
N ARG A 101 10.81 29.42 6.01
CA ARG A 101 11.12 30.58 5.16
C ARG A 101 11.46 30.16 3.74
N MET A 102 10.77 30.79 2.79
CA MET A 102 11.04 30.64 1.36
C MET A 102 11.88 31.81 0.83
N GLY A 103 12.65 31.55 -0.21
CA GLY A 103 13.27 32.57 -1.05
C GLY A 103 12.66 32.56 -2.42
N HIS A 104 13.17 33.43 -3.32
CA HIS A 104 12.80 33.43 -4.74
C HIS A 104 13.99 33.68 -5.63
N ILE A 105 13.84 33.36 -6.89
CA ILE A 105 14.78 33.68 -7.98
C ILE A 105 14.03 34.53 -8.97
N GLU A 106 14.48 35.75 -9.22
CA GLU A 106 13.96 36.60 -10.32
C GLU A 106 14.50 36.09 -11.64
N LEU A 107 13.62 35.60 -12.49
CA LEU A 107 13.99 35.11 -13.82
C LEU A 107 14.27 36.27 -14.76
N ALA A 108 15.32 36.15 -15.58
CA ALA A 108 15.69 37.14 -16.58
C ALA A 108 14.70 37.20 -17.75
N CYS A 109 13.99 36.13 -18.01
CA CYS A 109 12.85 36.07 -18.92
C CYS A 109 11.76 35.17 -18.35
N PRO A 110 10.49 35.40 -18.70
CA PRO A 110 9.41 34.52 -18.33
C PRO A 110 9.65 33.08 -18.81
N VAL A 111 9.18 32.10 -18.03
CA VAL A 111 9.33 30.67 -18.29
C VAL A 111 7.97 29.97 -18.13
N ALA A 112 7.55 29.21 -19.14
CA ALA A 112 6.30 28.46 -19.04
C ALA A 112 6.40 27.28 -18.08
N HIS A 113 5.35 27.07 -17.29
CA HIS A 113 5.31 25.98 -16.33
C HIS A 113 5.03 24.65 -17.03
N ILE A 114 5.95 23.69 -16.95
CA ILE A 114 5.89 22.39 -17.64
C ILE A 114 4.64 21.58 -17.33
N TRP A 115 4.06 21.68 -16.13
CA TRP A 115 2.86 20.95 -15.77
C TRP A 115 1.64 21.41 -16.57
N PHE A 116 1.53 22.69 -16.87
CA PHE A 116 0.43 23.23 -17.67
C PHE A 116 0.68 23.09 -19.18
N LEU A 117 1.95 22.98 -19.57
CA LEU A 117 2.35 22.74 -20.96
C LEU A 117 2.16 21.27 -21.37
N LYS A 118 2.81 20.36 -20.67
CA LYS A 118 2.89 18.92 -21.03
C LYS A 118 1.80 18.04 -20.41
N SER A 119 0.77 18.60 -19.81
CA SER A 119 -0.41 17.84 -19.43
C SER A 119 -1.18 17.38 -20.68
N LEU A 120 -1.85 16.25 -20.62
CA LEU A 120 -2.73 15.78 -21.68
C LEU A 120 -4.19 15.86 -21.22
N PRO A 121 -5.00 16.76 -21.78
CA PRO A 121 -4.67 17.80 -22.77
C PRO A 121 -3.87 18.98 -22.16
N SER A 122 -3.05 19.67 -23.00
CA SER A 122 -2.29 20.83 -22.57
C SER A 122 -3.24 21.96 -22.11
N ARG A 123 -3.02 22.48 -20.89
CA ARG A 123 -3.86 23.56 -20.34
C ARG A 123 -3.61 24.87 -21.07
N ILE A 124 -2.34 25.20 -21.35
CA ILE A 124 -1.96 26.38 -22.14
C ILE A 124 -2.52 26.24 -23.56
N GLY A 125 -2.42 25.04 -24.17
CA GLY A 125 -2.96 24.79 -25.50
C GLY A 125 -4.48 24.95 -25.62
N LEU A 126 -5.22 24.48 -24.60
CA LEU A 126 -6.68 24.66 -24.57
C LEU A 126 -7.08 26.13 -24.39
N MET A 127 -6.29 26.92 -23.63
CA MET A 127 -6.55 28.35 -23.46
C MET A 127 -6.36 29.14 -24.75
N LEU A 128 -5.25 28.88 -25.43
CA LEU A 128 -4.86 29.59 -26.66
C LEU A 128 -5.47 28.98 -27.92
N ASP A 129 -6.20 27.90 -27.82
CA ASP A 129 -6.69 27.08 -28.96
C ASP A 129 -5.60 26.57 -29.91
N MET A 130 -4.37 26.40 -29.39
CA MET A 130 -3.19 25.96 -30.14
C MET A 130 -2.88 24.49 -29.81
N THR A 131 -2.27 23.80 -30.78
CA THR A 131 -1.78 22.42 -30.52
C THR A 131 -0.51 22.44 -29.66
N LEU A 132 -0.27 21.36 -28.94
CA LEU A 132 0.93 21.22 -28.11
C LEU A 132 2.23 21.39 -28.93
N ARG A 133 2.25 20.90 -30.17
CA ARG A 133 3.42 21.00 -31.07
C ARG A 133 3.73 22.45 -31.47
N GLU A 134 2.69 23.20 -31.73
CA GLU A 134 2.81 24.63 -32.09
C GLU A 134 3.38 25.41 -30.90
N ILE A 135 2.84 25.23 -29.71
CA ILE A 135 3.33 25.89 -28.49
C ILE A 135 4.79 25.51 -28.19
N GLU A 136 5.14 24.23 -28.38
CA GLU A 136 6.51 23.78 -28.18
C GLU A 136 7.49 24.46 -29.15
N ARG A 137 7.14 24.63 -30.42
CA ARG A 137 7.97 25.35 -31.38
C ARG A 137 8.22 26.81 -30.95
N VAL A 138 7.19 27.46 -30.44
CA VAL A 138 7.34 28.85 -29.93
C VAL A 138 8.21 28.87 -28.68
N LEU A 139 7.92 28.04 -27.69
CA LEU A 139 8.61 28.04 -26.38
C LEU A 139 10.10 27.71 -26.50
N TYR A 140 10.46 26.83 -27.43
CA TYR A 140 11.85 26.42 -27.62
C TYR A 140 12.56 27.13 -28.75
N PHE A 141 12.01 28.27 -29.17
CA PHE A 141 12.64 29.20 -30.11
C PHE A 141 12.87 28.60 -31.51
N GLU A 142 11.91 27.80 -31.99
CA GLU A 142 11.91 27.24 -33.35
C GLU A 142 11.04 28.06 -34.32
N SER A 143 10.04 28.81 -33.84
CA SER A 143 9.12 29.63 -34.65
C SER A 143 8.66 30.85 -33.88
N TYR A 144 8.36 31.93 -34.63
CA TYR A 144 7.68 33.10 -34.10
C TYR A 144 6.18 32.83 -33.97
N VAL A 145 5.51 33.57 -33.10
CA VAL A 145 4.05 33.64 -33.03
C VAL A 145 3.64 35.12 -33.11
N VAL A 146 2.64 35.40 -33.93
CA VAL A 146 2.05 36.72 -34.05
C VAL A 146 1.23 37.04 -32.80
N THR A 147 1.68 38.02 -32.02
CA THR A 147 0.99 38.50 -30.84
C THR A 147 -0.01 39.60 -31.17
N ASP A 148 0.38 40.54 -32.00
CA ASP A 148 -0.49 41.59 -32.51
C ASP A 148 -0.37 41.66 -34.05
N PRO A 149 -1.46 41.34 -34.78
CA PRO A 149 -1.46 41.39 -36.24
C PRO A 149 -1.52 42.81 -36.84
N GLY A 150 -1.83 43.84 -36.02
CA GLY A 150 -2.01 45.21 -36.53
C GLY A 150 -3.00 45.30 -37.70
N LEU A 151 -2.63 46.00 -38.76
CA LEU A 151 -3.42 46.15 -39.99
C LEU A 151 -3.00 45.20 -41.13
N THR A 152 -2.25 44.14 -40.78
CA THR A 152 -1.72 43.16 -41.73
C THR A 152 -2.70 42.02 -42.02
N THR A 153 -2.41 41.20 -43.01
CA THR A 153 -3.20 40.00 -43.38
C THR A 153 -2.91 38.80 -42.48
N LEU A 154 -2.04 38.94 -41.48
CA LEU A 154 -1.68 37.89 -40.54
C LEU A 154 -2.78 37.66 -39.51
N GLU A 155 -2.91 36.42 -39.07
CA GLU A 155 -3.87 36.06 -38.01
C GLU A 155 -3.14 36.01 -36.64
N LYS A 156 -3.86 36.44 -35.60
CA LYS A 156 -3.35 36.33 -34.22
C LYS A 156 -3.13 34.83 -33.86
N GLY A 157 -1.95 34.54 -33.32
CA GLY A 157 -1.57 33.14 -32.97
C GLY A 157 -0.99 32.35 -34.14
N GLN A 158 -0.86 32.95 -35.33
CA GLN A 158 -0.20 32.34 -36.49
C GLN A 158 1.27 32.11 -36.20
N LEU A 159 1.80 30.97 -36.60
CA LEU A 159 3.21 30.63 -36.49
C LEU A 159 3.93 31.07 -37.79
N LEU A 160 5.08 31.71 -37.59
CA LEU A 160 5.98 32.11 -38.68
C LEU A 160 7.33 31.42 -38.48
N THR A 161 7.89 30.89 -39.54
CA THR A 161 9.30 30.46 -39.57
C THR A 161 10.23 31.66 -39.61
N ASP A 162 11.54 31.50 -39.43
CA ASP A 162 12.49 32.61 -39.54
C ASP A 162 12.43 33.26 -40.95
N GLU A 163 12.27 32.45 -41.99
CA GLU A 163 12.16 32.94 -43.37
C GLU A 163 10.87 33.75 -43.58
N GLU A 164 9.74 33.21 -43.22
CA GLU A 164 8.41 33.86 -43.31
C GLU A 164 8.34 35.14 -42.45
N TYR A 165 9.03 35.17 -41.32
CA TYR A 165 9.09 36.36 -40.47
C TYR A 165 9.87 37.50 -41.15
N PHE A 166 11.00 37.20 -41.77
CA PHE A 166 11.77 38.22 -42.53
C PHE A 166 11.04 38.68 -43.76
N GLU A 167 10.38 37.81 -44.51
CA GLU A 167 9.54 38.20 -45.64
C GLU A 167 8.37 39.11 -45.19
N SER A 168 7.68 38.75 -44.11
CA SER A 168 6.61 39.59 -43.54
C SER A 168 7.14 40.95 -43.02
N LEU A 169 8.35 41.00 -42.50
CA LEU A 169 8.99 42.24 -42.04
C LEU A 169 9.35 43.14 -43.21
N GLU A 170 9.77 42.58 -44.35
CA GLU A 170 10.02 43.34 -45.58
C GLU A 170 8.72 43.86 -46.20
N GLU A 171 7.60 43.10 -46.10
CA GLU A 171 6.31 43.45 -46.68
C GLU A 171 5.54 44.48 -45.85
N PHE A 172 5.45 44.26 -44.51
CA PHE A 172 4.59 45.04 -43.62
C PHE A 172 5.38 45.97 -42.65
N GLY A 173 6.71 45.87 -42.60
CA GLY A 173 7.54 46.67 -41.69
C GLY A 173 7.21 46.40 -40.20
N ASP A 174 7.09 47.49 -39.42
CA ASP A 174 6.83 47.44 -37.99
C ASP A 174 5.32 47.43 -37.61
N GLU A 175 4.42 47.20 -38.58
CA GLU A 175 2.96 47.22 -38.34
C GLU A 175 2.43 46.00 -37.58
N PHE A 176 3.18 44.92 -37.44
CA PHE A 176 2.83 43.74 -36.68
C PHE A 176 3.88 43.39 -35.61
N THR A 177 3.49 42.68 -34.61
CA THR A 177 4.40 42.20 -33.57
C THR A 177 4.39 40.68 -33.50
N ALA A 178 5.55 40.05 -33.72
CA ALA A 178 5.73 38.62 -33.55
C ALA A 178 6.92 38.34 -32.62
N ILE A 179 6.73 37.51 -31.63
CA ILE A 179 7.71 37.22 -30.56
C ILE A 179 7.92 35.73 -30.45
N MET A 180 9.08 35.33 -29.95
CA MET A 180 9.39 33.91 -29.61
C MET A 180 9.43 33.71 -28.09
N GLY A 181 9.23 32.44 -27.67
CA GLY A 181 9.45 32.03 -26.31
C GLY A 181 8.24 32.21 -25.38
N ALA A 182 8.47 32.06 -24.10
CA ALA A 182 7.41 32.15 -23.10
C ALA A 182 6.85 33.58 -22.94
N GLU A 183 7.60 34.60 -23.35
CA GLU A 183 7.14 36.01 -23.39
C GLU A 183 5.94 36.16 -24.32
N ALA A 184 6.02 35.57 -25.51
CA ALA A 184 4.93 35.57 -26.48
C ALA A 184 3.67 34.88 -25.94
N ILE A 185 3.83 33.71 -25.33
CA ILE A 185 2.72 32.95 -24.72
C ILE A 185 2.11 33.73 -23.56
N GLN A 186 2.92 34.39 -22.74
CA GLN A 186 2.44 35.26 -21.68
C GLN A 186 1.62 36.44 -22.19
N ALA A 187 2.10 37.08 -23.25
CA ALA A 187 1.38 38.19 -23.90
C ALA A 187 0.00 37.74 -24.41
N LEU A 188 -0.05 36.61 -25.13
CA LEU A 188 -1.31 36.04 -25.61
C LEU A 188 -2.26 35.67 -24.47
N LEU A 189 -1.75 35.12 -23.36
CA LEU A 189 -2.57 34.75 -22.18
C LEU A 189 -3.08 35.96 -21.40
N LYS A 190 -2.36 37.08 -21.40
CA LYS A 190 -2.79 38.35 -20.77
C LYS A 190 -3.97 39.01 -21.48
N GLU A 191 -4.04 38.83 -22.79
CA GLU A 191 -5.07 39.42 -23.63
C GLU A 191 -6.41 38.68 -23.58
N ILE A 192 -6.45 37.46 -23.05
CA ILE A 192 -7.67 36.65 -22.93
C ILE A 192 -8.60 37.26 -21.88
N VAL A 193 -9.75 37.74 -22.32
CA VAL A 193 -10.87 38.08 -21.45
C VAL A 193 -11.75 36.87 -21.27
N LEU A 194 -11.73 36.29 -20.03
CA LEU A 194 -12.40 35.01 -19.75
C LEU A 194 -13.91 35.07 -19.98
N GLU A 195 -14.54 36.18 -19.68
CA GLU A 195 -16.00 36.35 -19.77
C GLU A 195 -16.47 36.35 -21.24
N ASP A 196 -15.77 37.05 -22.12
CA ASP A 196 -16.10 37.14 -23.55
C ASP A 196 -15.89 35.76 -24.22
N GLU A 197 -14.76 35.14 -23.99
CA GLU A 197 -14.47 33.78 -24.54
C GLU A 197 -15.46 32.71 -24.08
N ILE A 198 -15.95 32.79 -22.83
CA ILE A 198 -16.99 31.88 -22.33
C ILE A 198 -18.30 32.12 -23.05
N ALA A 199 -18.68 33.39 -23.30
CA ALA A 199 -19.91 33.73 -24.03
C ALA A 199 -19.85 33.24 -25.47
N ASP A 200 -18.76 33.55 -26.19
CA ASP A 200 -18.54 33.15 -27.60
C ASP A 200 -18.62 31.61 -27.77
N ILE A 201 -17.93 30.86 -26.92
CA ILE A 201 -17.94 29.38 -26.99
C ILE A 201 -19.35 28.81 -26.68
N ARG A 202 -20.11 29.43 -25.78
CA ARG A 202 -21.48 29.03 -25.47
C ARG A 202 -22.43 29.27 -26.64
N GLU A 203 -22.19 30.31 -27.46
CA GLU A 203 -22.95 30.56 -28.69
C GLU A 203 -22.52 29.65 -29.84
N GLU A 204 -21.25 29.26 -29.92
CA GLU A 204 -20.73 28.38 -30.98
C GLU A 204 -21.14 26.91 -30.82
N ILE A 205 -21.27 26.41 -29.59
CA ILE A 205 -21.62 25.00 -29.30
C ILE A 205 -22.92 24.57 -29.99
N PRO A 206 -24.07 25.29 -29.88
CA PRO A 206 -25.32 24.88 -30.54
C PRO A 206 -25.26 25.02 -32.05
N ASN A 207 -24.43 25.91 -32.59
CA ASN A 207 -24.31 26.14 -34.02
C ASN A 207 -23.40 25.08 -34.74
N THR A 208 -22.64 24.33 -33.99
CA THR A 208 -21.65 23.37 -34.52
C THR A 208 -22.25 21.97 -34.61
N LYS A 209 -22.25 21.41 -35.83
CA LYS A 209 -22.77 20.02 -36.11
C LYS A 209 -21.74 18.91 -35.92
N SER A 210 -20.45 19.24 -35.75
CA SER A 210 -19.36 18.25 -35.62
C SER A 210 -19.17 17.83 -34.15
N GLU A 211 -19.40 16.56 -33.84
CA GLU A 211 -19.25 16.00 -32.49
C GLU A 211 -17.82 16.18 -31.91
N THR A 212 -16.80 16.09 -32.76
CA THR A 212 -15.40 16.29 -32.36
C THR A 212 -15.10 17.72 -31.96
N LYS A 213 -15.65 18.72 -32.69
CA LYS A 213 -15.53 20.14 -32.34
C LYS A 213 -16.29 20.44 -31.06
N ILE A 214 -17.50 19.92 -30.90
CA ILE A 214 -18.30 20.08 -29.68
C ILE A 214 -17.52 19.55 -28.44
N LYS A 215 -16.90 18.37 -28.55
CA LYS A 215 -16.05 17.82 -27.49
C LYS A 215 -14.82 18.70 -27.16
N LYS A 216 -14.23 19.33 -28.19
CA LYS A 216 -13.10 20.27 -28.01
C LYS A 216 -13.56 21.54 -27.27
N PHE A 217 -14.65 22.17 -27.74
CA PHE A 217 -15.23 23.36 -27.14
C PHE A 217 -15.70 23.12 -25.71
N SER A 218 -16.34 22.00 -25.44
CA SER A 218 -16.77 21.61 -24.09
C SER A 218 -15.59 21.47 -23.10
N LYS A 219 -14.45 20.94 -23.54
CA LYS A 219 -13.23 20.85 -22.72
C LYS A 219 -12.63 22.22 -22.48
N ARG A 220 -12.60 23.11 -23.51
CA ARG A 220 -12.12 24.47 -23.40
C ARG A 220 -13.01 25.31 -22.48
N LEU A 221 -14.32 25.24 -22.66
CA LEU A 221 -15.31 25.93 -21.82
C LEU A 221 -15.15 25.54 -20.34
N LYS A 222 -15.06 24.24 -20.05
CA LYS A 222 -14.87 23.77 -18.67
C LYS A 222 -13.60 24.31 -18.02
N LEU A 223 -12.54 24.51 -18.78
CA LEU A 223 -11.29 25.08 -18.29
C LEU A 223 -11.44 26.58 -18.02
N LEU A 224 -12.04 27.34 -18.96
CA LEU A 224 -12.30 28.77 -18.83
C LEU A 224 -13.20 29.08 -17.63
N GLU A 225 -14.28 28.34 -17.48
CA GLU A 225 -15.19 28.46 -16.32
C GLU A 225 -14.47 28.16 -15.00
N ALA A 226 -13.59 27.17 -14.97
CA ALA A 226 -12.79 26.86 -13.79
C ALA A 226 -11.81 27.97 -13.41
N PHE A 227 -11.19 28.64 -14.40
CA PHE A 227 -10.36 29.80 -14.16
C PHE A 227 -11.18 31.01 -13.67
N HIS A 228 -12.30 31.30 -14.31
CA HIS A 228 -13.20 32.38 -13.90
C HIS A 228 -13.72 32.17 -12.47
N GLY A 229 -14.24 30.99 -12.16
CA GLY A 229 -14.79 30.69 -10.83
C GLY A 229 -13.76 30.61 -9.70
N SER A 230 -12.49 30.29 -10.01
CA SER A 230 -11.41 30.24 -9.02
C SER A 230 -10.71 31.59 -8.79
N GLY A 231 -10.92 32.57 -9.68
CA GLY A 231 -10.23 33.87 -9.65
C GLY A 231 -8.73 33.76 -10.03
N ASN A 232 -8.30 32.67 -10.64
CA ASN A 232 -6.94 32.53 -11.16
C ASN A 232 -6.85 33.21 -12.54
N LYS A 233 -5.71 33.86 -12.80
CA LYS A 233 -5.44 34.45 -14.11
C LYS A 233 -4.66 33.49 -14.99
N PRO A 234 -4.97 33.39 -16.30
CA PRO A 234 -4.26 32.50 -17.22
C PRO A 234 -2.76 32.79 -17.32
N GLU A 235 -2.36 34.10 -17.25
CA GLU A 235 -0.98 34.53 -17.28
C GLU A 235 -0.08 33.93 -16.19
N TRP A 236 -0.67 33.47 -15.06
CA TRP A 236 0.07 32.85 -13.96
C TRP A 236 0.58 31.44 -14.28
N MET A 237 0.20 30.87 -15.41
CA MET A 237 0.80 29.63 -15.93
C MET A 237 2.21 29.84 -16.48
N VAL A 238 2.64 31.12 -16.64
CA VAL A 238 4.01 31.49 -17.00
C VAL A 238 4.67 32.15 -15.80
N LEU A 239 5.84 31.65 -15.43
CA LEU A 239 6.59 32.08 -14.25
C LEU A 239 7.52 33.25 -14.56
N GLU A 240 7.41 34.33 -13.79
CA GLU A 240 8.39 35.44 -13.77
C GLU A 240 9.36 35.32 -12.58
N ALA A 241 8.85 34.83 -11.47
CA ALA A 241 9.63 34.53 -10.26
C ALA A 241 9.50 33.07 -9.88
N LEU A 242 10.61 32.42 -9.56
CA LEU A 242 10.65 31.02 -9.16
C LEU A 242 10.79 30.93 -7.63
N PRO A 243 9.88 30.26 -6.90
CA PRO A 243 10.04 30.09 -5.47
C PRO A 243 11.16 29.11 -5.15
N VAL A 244 11.95 29.41 -4.12
CA VAL A 244 13.01 28.55 -3.61
C VAL A 244 12.55 27.90 -2.32
N LEU A 245 12.56 26.57 -2.31
CA LEU A 245 12.16 25.75 -1.17
C LEU A 245 13.05 26.02 0.06
N PRO A 246 12.52 26.03 1.29
CA PRO A 246 13.33 26.18 2.51
C PRO A 246 14.50 25.19 2.57
N PRO A 247 15.65 25.58 3.12
CA PRO A 247 16.87 24.76 3.15
C PRO A 247 16.71 23.41 3.85
N ASP A 248 15.95 23.35 4.93
CA ASP A 248 15.75 22.12 5.70
C ASP A 248 14.91 21.07 4.96
N LEU A 249 14.14 21.47 3.95
CA LEU A 249 13.39 20.57 3.06
C LEU A 249 14.26 20.01 1.91
N ARG A 250 15.47 20.57 1.71
CA ARG A 250 16.50 20.14 0.76
C ARG A 250 17.87 20.09 1.41
N PRO A 251 18.04 19.25 2.46
CA PRO A 251 19.19 19.35 3.37
C PRO A 251 20.51 19.01 2.69
N LEU A 252 21.57 19.58 3.25
CA LEU A 252 22.97 19.27 2.97
C LEU A 252 23.56 18.69 4.26
N VAL A 253 23.81 17.38 4.26
CA VAL A 253 24.25 16.64 5.44
C VAL A 253 25.73 16.31 5.36
N PRO A 254 26.55 16.68 6.35
CA PRO A 254 27.93 16.27 6.38
C PRO A 254 28.05 14.76 6.67
N LEU A 255 28.90 14.10 5.92
CA LEU A 255 29.27 12.69 6.10
C LEU A 255 30.70 12.62 6.65
N ASP A 256 31.03 11.47 7.25
CA ASP A 256 32.39 11.19 7.70
C ASP A 256 33.40 11.32 6.54
N GLY A 257 34.56 11.90 6.82
CA GLY A 257 35.60 12.17 5.81
C GLY A 257 35.44 13.49 5.03
N GLY A 258 34.68 14.46 5.55
CA GLY A 258 34.56 15.81 4.96
C GLY A 258 33.72 15.89 3.68
N ARG A 259 32.99 14.83 3.34
CA ARG A 259 32.06 14.79 2.21
C ARG A 259 30.66 15.22 2.65
N PHE A 260 29.86 15.70 1.70
CA PHE A 260 28.49 16.12 1.94
C PHE A 260 27.52 15.29 1.07
N ALA A 261 26.45 14.81 1.71
CA ALA A 261 25.29 14.33 0.97
C ALA A 261 24.32 15.50 0.78
N THR A 262 23.91 15.70 -0.46
CA THR A 262 23.00 16.80 -0.82
C THR A 262 21.76 16.27 -1.50
N SER A 263 20.65 16.98 -1.33
CA SER A 263 19.44 16.71 -2.11
C SER A 263 19.66 17.07 -3.58
N ASP A 264 19.11 16.26 -4.49
CA ASP A 264 19.18 16.49 -5.94
C ASP A 264 18.58 17.86 -6.34
N LEU A 265 17.62 18.37 -5.55
CA LEU A 265 17.03 19.69 -5.76
C LEU A 265 18.05 20.82 -5.72
N ASN A 266 19.08 20.72 -4.87
CA ASN A 266 20.13 21.74 -4.80
C ASN A 266 20.91 21.85 -6.11
N ASP A 267 21.21 20.72 -6.78
CA ASP A 267 21.88 20.73 -8.07
C ASP A 267 20.99 21.31 -9.18
N LEU A 268 19.70 21.01 -9.14
CA LEU A 268 18.74 21.57 -10.10
C LEU A 268 18.59 23.08 -9.91
N TYR A 269 18.46 23.58 -8.66
CA TYR A 269 18.45 25.01 -8.38
C TYR A 269 19.75 25.71 -8.81
N ARG A 270 20.91 25.10 -8.57
CA ARG A 270 22.20 25.64 -9.02
C ARG A 270 22.26 25.80 -10.54
N ARG A 271 21.75 24.82 -11.29
CA ARG A 271 21.66 24.91 -12.76
C ARG A 271 20.78 26.06 -13.20
N VAL A 272 19.61 26.23 -12.59
CA VAL A 272 18.70 27.36 -12.88
C VAL A 272 19.38 28.70 -12.60
N ILE A 273 20.00 28.87 -11.44
CA ILE A 273 20.66 30.11 -11.03
C ILE A 273 21.83 30.43 -12.00
N ASN A 274 22.65 29.43 -12.32
CA ASN A 274 23.77 29.61 -13.25
C ASN A 274 23.30 30.07 -14.63
N ARG A 275 22.25 29.44 -15.20
CA ARG A 275 21.67 29.81 -16.48
C ARG A 275 21.04 31.19 -16.43
N ASN A 276 20.31 31.49 -15.36
CA ASN A 276 19.68 32.80 -15.18
C ASN A 276 20.72 33.94 -15.08
N ASN A 277 21.78 33.74 -14.29
CA ASN A 277 22.84 34.75 -14.16
C ASN A 277 23.61 34.93 -15.45
N ARG A 278 23.85 33.85 -16.20
CA ARG A 278 24.49 33.92 -17.50
C ARG A 278 23.62 34.69 -18.51
N LEU A 279 22.31 34.44 -18.53
CA LEU A 279 21.38 35.18 -19.38
C LEU A 279 21.32 36.65 -18.99
N LYS A 280 21.23 37.00 -17.69
CA LYS A 280 21.29 38.40 -17.24
C LYS A 280 22.54 39.13 -17.77
N ARG A 281 23.70 38.46 -17.65
CA ARG A 281 24.98 39.04 -18.14
C ARG A 281 25.03 39.19 -19.67
N LEU A 282 24.45 38.24 -20.43
CA LEU A 282 24.40 38.35 -21.90
C LEU A 282 23.49 39.48 -22.36
N LEU A 283 22.37 39.70 -21.66
CA LEU A 283 21.46 40.82 -21.92
C LEU A 283 22.12 42.16 -21.58
N GLU A 284 22.87 42.28 -20.48
CA GLU A 284 23.63 43.48 -20.12
C GLU A 284 24.73 43.80 -21.13
N LEU A 285 25.34 42.78 -21.76
CA LEU A 285 26.39 42.94 -22.76
C LEU A 285 25.87 43.11 -24.18
N ASN A 286 24.55 43.16 -24.41
CA ASN A 286 23.92 43.20 -25.72
C ASN A 286 24.50 42.13 -26.68
N ALA A 287 24.59 40.89 -26.22
CA ALA A 287 25.14 39.78 -27.00
C ALA A 287 24.27 39.49 -28.25
N PRO A 288 24.84 38.86 -29.32
CA PRO A 288 24.09 38.45 -30.49
C PRO A 288 22.85 37.65 -30.18
N ASP A 289 21.76 37.92 -30.88
CA ASP A 289 20.42 37.36 -30.61
C ASP A 289 20.39 35.82 -30.59
N ILE A 290 21.13 35.17 -31.46
CA ILE A 290 21.26 33.70 -31.51
C ILE A 290 21.78 33.14 -30.20
N ILE A 291 22.73 33.79 -29.54
CA ILE A 291 23.29 33.35 -28.26
C ILE A 291 22.26 33.55 -27.13
N VAL A 292 21.58 34.70 -27.14
CA VAL A 292 20.53 35.05 -26.18
C VAL A 292 19.36 34.06 -26.27
N ARG A 293 18.88 33.75 -27.47
CA ARG A 293 17.82 32.76 -27.72
C ARG A 293 18.20 31.36 -27.20
N ASN A 294 19.43 30.94 -27.49
CA ASN A 294 19.90 29.63 -27.00
C ASN A 294 19.98 29.57 -25.46
N GLU A 295 20.43 30.65 -24.81
CA GLU A 295 20.47 30.68 -23.33
C GLU A 295 19.08 30.80 -22.70
N LYS A 296 18.12 31.53 -23.31
CA LYS A 296 16.70 31.53 -22.92
C LYS A 296 16.10 30.13 -23.02
N ARG A 297 16.37 29.41 -24.11
CA ARG A 297 15.94 27.99 -24.25
C ARG A 297 16.54 27.10 -23.17
N MET A 298 17.83 27.24 -22.87
CA MET A 298 18.50 26.45 -21.82
C MET A 298 17.97 26.81 -20.43
N LEU A 299 17.56 28.05 -20.17
CA LEU A 299 16.89 28.44 -18.93
C LEU A 299 15.53 27.77 -18.83
N GLN A 300 14.72 27.78 -19.89
CA GLN A 300 13.45 27.09 -19.96
C GLN A 300 13.64 25.58 -19.64
N GLU A 301 14.62 24.93 -20.27
CA GLU A 301 14.91 23.51 -20.03
C GLU A 301 15.38 23.23 -18.60
N SER A 302 16.16 24.11 -17.97
CA SER A 302 16.60 23.94 -16.59
C SER A 302 15.48 24.11 -15.57
N VAL A 303 14.52 25.01 -15.82
CA VAL A 303 13.32 25.16 -14.99
C VAL A 303 12.39 23.96 -15.18
N ASP A 304 12.22 23.48 -16.41
CA ASP A 304 11.45 22.28 -16.70
C ASP A 304 12.00 21.05 -15.95
N ALA A 305 13.32 20.90 -15.92
CA ALA A 305 13.97 19.83 -15.18
C ALA A 305 13.80 19.96 -13.64
N LEU A 306 13.80 21.19 -13.12
CA LEU A 306 13.54 21.41 -11.70
C LEU A 306 12.11 21.00 -11.30
N LEU A 307 11.14 21.34 -12.15
CA LEU A 307 9.72 21.06 -11.87
C LEU A 307 9.34 19.60 -12.13
N ASP A 308 9.75 19.03 -13.27
CA ASP A 308 9.45 17.63 -13.64
C ASP A 308 10.54 17.07 -14.57
N ASN A 309 11.61 16.54 -14.00
CA ASN A 309 12.74 16.02 -14.76
C ASN A 309 12.36 14.77 -15.58
N GLY A 310 12.72 14.76 -16.86
CA GLY A 310 12.43 13.65 -17.77
C GLY A 310 11.07 13.71 -18.46
N ARG A 311 10.25 14.73 -18.20
CA ARG A 311 8.98 14.93 -18.90
C ARG A 311 9.16 15.35 -20.35
N ARG A 312 10.26 16.05 -20.66
CA ARG A 312 10.68 16.44 -21.99
C ARG A 312 12.08 15.93 -22.30
N GLY A 313 12.18 15.03 -23.27
CA GLY A 313 13.47 14.50 -23.73
C GLY A 313 14.20 13.64 -22.68
N ARG A 314 15.51 13.63 -22.74
CA ARG A 314 16.35 12.88 -21.80
C ARG A 314 16.40 13.57 -20.44
N ALA A 315 16.19 12.80 -19.37
CA ALA A 315 16.33 13.32 -18.02
C ALA A 315 17.75 13.79 -17.73
N ILE A 316 17.88 14.90 -16.99
CA ILE A 316 19.17 15.38 -16.50
C ILE A 316 19.67 14.40 -15.44
N THR A 317 20.90 13.93 -15.60
CA THR A 317 21.54 12.96 -14.72
C THR A 317 22.61 13.57 -13.85
N GLY A 318 22.84 12.97 -12.69
CA GLY A 318 23.98 13.27 -11.82
C GLY A 318 25.27 12.57 -12.26
N SER A 319 26.33 12.68 -11.46
CA SER A 319 27.64 12.04 -11.69
C SER A 319 27.55 10.54 -11.90
N ASN A 320 26.61 9.85 -11.24
CA ASN A 320 26.40 8.41 -11.32
C ASN A 320 25.43 7.97 -12.44
N LYS A 321 25.20 8.81 -13.46
CA LYS A 321 24.25 8.59 -14.56
C LYS A 321 22.80 8.33 -14.10
N ARG A 322 22.48 8.51 -12.82
CA ARG A 322 21.12 8.43 -12.27
C ARG A 322 20.36 9.72 -12.57
N PRO A 323 19.08 9.65 -13.00
CA PRO A 323 18.23 10.84 -13.13
C PRO A 323 18.11 11.59 -11.80
N LEU A 324 18.23 12.91 -11.82
CA LEU A 324 18.04 13.75 -10.65
C LEU A 324 16.56 13.80 -10.27
N LYS A 325 16.27 13.73 -8.97
CA LYS A 325 14.91 13.78 -8.45
C LYS A 325 14.37 15.21 -8.43
N SER A 326 13.34 15.48 -9.22
CA SER A 326 12.70 16.79 -9.36
C SER A 326 11.63 17.04 -8.28
N LEU A 327 11.04 18.25 -8.26
CA LEU A 327 9.92 18.58 -7.38
C LEU A 327 8.70 17.67 -7.59
N ALA A 328 8.37 17.34 -8.85
CA ALA A 328 7.30 16.40 -9.16
C ALA A 328 7.55 15.01 -8.55
N ASP A 329 8.79 14.53 -8.61
CA ASP A 329 9.18 13.23 -8.05
C ASP A 329 9.16 13.22 -6.53
N MET A 330 9.24 14.38 -5.88
CA MET A 330 9.07 14.51 -4.43
C MET A 330 7.62 14.27 -3.99
N ILE A 331 6.66 14.46 -4.88
CA ILE A 331 5.21 14.35 -4.60
C ILE A 331 4.66 13.04 -5.15
N LYS A 332 5.04 12.68 -6.38
CA LYS A 332 4.54 11.53 -7.14
C LYS A 332 5.22 10.21 -6.78
N GLY A 333 4.55 9.12 -7.10
CA GLY A 333 5.11 7.78 -7.07
C GLY A 333 5.24 7.16 -5.68
N LYS A 334 5.85 5.99 -5.60
CA LYS A 334 6.00 5.17 -4.38
C LYS A 334 6.84 5.86 -3.31
N GLN A 335 7.84 6.65 -3.72
CA GLN A 335 8.74 7.38 -2.85
C GLN A 335 8.35 8.86 -2.70
N GLY A 336 7.20 9.25 -3.24
CA GLY A 336 6.66 10.58 -3.11
C GLY A 336 6.03 10.84 -1.75
N ARG A 337 5.79 12.12 -1.47
CA ARG A 337 5.27 12.58 -0.17
C ARG A 337 3.91 11.98 0.17
N PHE A 338 3.01 11.85 -0.81
CA PHE A 338 1.69 11.28 -0.59
C PHE A 338 1.75 9.83 -0.13
N ARG A 339 2.43 8.96 -0.87
CA ARG A 339 2.47 7.52 -0.57
C ARG A 339 3.40 7.13 0.57
N GLN A 340 4.48 7.87 0.79
CA GLN A 340 5.50 7.52 1.77
C GLN A 340 5.31 8.18 3.13
N ASN A 341 4.72 9.40 3.20
CA ASN A 341 4.66 10.18 4.42
C ASN A 341 3.26 10.61 4.86
N LEU A 342 2.26 10.64 3.94
CA LEU A 342 0.89 11.09 4.23
C LEU A 342 -0.10 9.94 4.35
N LEU A 343 -0.17 9.04 3.36
CA LEU A 343 -1.04 7.87 3.39
C LEU A 343 -0.57 6.81 4.39
N GLY A 344 0.71 6.80 4.72
CA GLY A 344 1.29 5.91 5.72
C GLY A 344 2.63 6.45 6.19
N LYS A 345 2.93 6.28 7.48
CA LYS A 345 4.17 6.72 8.11
C LYS A 345 4.85 5.53 8.77
N ARG A 346 6.17 5.63 8.98
CA ARG A 346 6.88 4.74 9.90
C ARG A 346 6.46 5.09 11.31
N VAL A 347 6.16 4.07 12.11
CA VAL A 347 5.67 4.25 13.48
C VAL A 347 6.65 3.62 14.46
N ASP A 348 6.74 4.22 15.65
CA ASP A 348 7.46 3.68 16.81
C ASP A 348 6.63 2.57 17.49
N TYR A 349 7.18 1.92 18.46
CA TYR A 349 6.58 0.81 19.21
C TYR A 349 6.11 -0.33 18.28
N SER A 350 6.92 -0.62 17.30
CA SER A 350 6.73 -1.71 16.36
C SER A 350 7.98 -2.56 16.24
N GLY A 351 7.80 -3.84 16.01
CA GLY A 351 8.88 -4.79 15.82
C GLY A 351 8.52 -5.78 14.72
N ARG A 352 9.50 -6.57 14.31
CA ARG A 352 9.32 -7.58 13.28
C ARG A 352 10.08 -8.85 13.64
N SER A 353 9.46 -10.01 13.44
CA SER A 353 10.12 -11.30 13.60
C SER A 353 9.51 -12.36 12.70
N VAL A 354 10.19 -13.48 12.58
CA VAL A 354 9.71 -14.69 11.89
C VAL A 354 8.53 -15.27 12.67
N ILE A 355 7.58 -15.86 11.97
CA ILE A 355 6.43 -16.55 12.56
C ILE A 355 6.65 -18.07 12.61
N VAL A 356 6.12 -18.69 13.65
CA VAL A 356 6.04 -20.15 13.82
C VAL A 356 4.64 -20.53 14.26
N VAL A 357 4.29 -21.78 14.07
CA VAL A 357 2.98 -22.29 14.49
C VAL A 357 2.86 -22.30 16.01
N GLY A 358 1.70 -21.89 16.52
CA GLY A 358 1.34 -21.97 17.93
C GLY A 358 0.06 -22.80 18.12
N PRO A 359 0.14 -24.15 18.08
CA PRO A 359 -1.05 -25.00 18.12
C PRO A 359 -1.76 -25.00 19.48
N ALA A 360 -1.08 -24.64 20.56
CA ALA A 360 -1.63 -24.54 21.91
C ALA A 360 -2.31 -23.20 22.23
N LEU A 361 -2.19 -22.21 21.33
CA LEU A 361 -2.80 -20.89 21.49
C LEU A 361 -4.32 -20.97 21.25
N ARG A 362 -5.06 -20.08 21.94
CA ARG A 362 -6.46 -19.82 21.62
C ARG A 362 -6.55 -18.81 20.45
N LEU A 363 -7.69 -18.77 19.79
CA LEU A 363 -7.88 -17.93 18.59
C LEU A 363 -7.55 -16.44 18.82
N HIS A 364 -7.83 -15.91 20.01
CA HIS A 364 -7.55 -14.53 20.39
C HIS A 364 -6.11 -14.27 20.85
N GLN A 365 -5.27 -15.28 20.93
CA GLN A 365 -3.92 -15.21 21.50
C GLN A 365 -2.84 -15.27 20.41
N CYS A 366 -1.72 -14.59 20.67
CA CYS A 366 -0.48 -14.76 19.92
C CYS A 366 0.70 -14.94 20.89
N GLY A 367 1.68 -15.73 20.49
CA GLY A 367 2.92 -15.87 21.25
C GLY A 367 3.91 -14.77 20.90
N LEU A 368 4.26 -13.91 21.85
CA LEU A 368 5.22 -12.83 21.65
C LEU A 368 6.52 -13.14 22.40
N PRO A 369 7.70 -13.08 21.75
CA PRO A 369 8.97 -13.26 22.42
C PRO A 369 9.14 -12.26 23.57
N LYS A 370 9.50 -12.73 24.77
CA LYS A 370 9.57 -11.91 25.97
C LYS A 370 10.51 -10.71 25.84
N ARG A 371 11.65 -10.86 25.16
CA ARG A 371 12.59 -9.76 24.93
C ARG A 371 12.04 -8.72 23.96
N MET A 372 11.28 -9.15 22.96
CA MET A 372 10.60 -8.26 22.04
C MET A 372 9.50 -7.48 22.77
N ALA A 373 8.72 -8.16 23.60
CA ALA A 373 7.70 -7.54 24.44
C ALA A 373 8.30 -6.51 25.41
N LEU A 374 9.43 -6.81 26.04
CA LEU A 374 10.13 -5.90 26.93
C LEU A 374 10.49 -4.59 26.23
N GLU A 375 10.99 -4.67 24.99
CA GLU A 375 11.38 -3.49 24.22
C GLU A 375 10.15 -2.66 23.77
N LEU A 376 9.09 -3.34 23.30
CA LEU A 376 7.88 -2.70 22.79
C LEU A 376 7.08 -1.99 23.91
N PHE A 377 7.01 -2.58 25.09
CA PHE A 377 6.22 -2.08 26.22
C PHE A 377 7.02 -1.21 27.22
N LYS A 378 8.25 -0.80 26.87
CA LYS A 378 9.11 0.03 27.76
C LYS A 378 8.40 1.19 28.45
N PRO A 379 7.65 2.06 27.79
CA PRO A 379 7.01 3.20 28.46
C PRO A 379 6.01 2.78 29.53
N PHE A 380 5.26 1.72 29.27
CA PHE A 380 4.27 1.19 30.21
C PHE A 380 4.95 0.55 31.42
N ILE A 381 6.09 -0.13 31.22
CA ILE A 381 6.89 -0.72 32.28
C ILE A 381 7.48 0.39 33.16
N PHE A 382 8.03 1.46 32.59
CA PHE A 382 8.56 2.59 33.34
C PHE A 382 7.48 3.24 34.20
N SER A 383 6.32 3.49 33.64
CA SER A 383 5.18 4.04 34.39
C SER A 383 4.75 3.14 35.55
N LYS A 384 4.67 1.83 35.33
CA LYS A 384 4.29 0.85 36.38
C LYS A 384 5.37 0.71 37.46
N LEU A 385 6.66 0.74 37.11
CA LEU A 385 7.77 0.75 38.06
C LEU A 385 7.73 1.97 38.96
N GLU A 386 7.43 3.15 38.42
CA GLU A 386 7.30 4.39 39.19
C GLU A 386 6.06 4.37 40.09
N LEU A 387 4.90 3.96 39.57
CA LEU A 387 3.65 3.82 40.34
C LEU A 387 3.75 2.84 41.52
N ARG A 388 4.52 1.76 41.37
CA ARG A 388 4.78 0.79 42.46
C ARG A 388 5.88 1.23 43.42
N GLY A 389 6.52 2.38 43.18
CA GLY A 389 7.59 2.91 44.01
C GLY A 389 8.92 2.12 43.97
N LEU A 390 9.06 1.21 42.99
CA LEU A 390 10.26 0.40 42.78
C LEU A 390 11.41 1.19 42.16
N ALA A 391 11.07 2.23 41.43
CA ALA A 391 12.01 3.18 40.86
C ALA A 391 11.58 4.62 41.19
N THR A 392 12.51 5.40 41.74
CA THR A 392 12.27 6.81 42.13
C THR A 392 12.43 7.78 40.97
N THR A 393 13.09 7.35 39.89
CA THR A 393 13.37 8.18 38.73
C THR A 393 13.30 7.32 37.44
N ILE A 394 12.92 7.94 36.31
CA ILE A 394 12.94 7.29 34.99
C ILE A 394 14.33 6.72 34.66
N LYS A 395 15.41 7.38 35.10
CA LYS A 395 16.79 6.91 34.90
C LYS A 395 17.08 5.61 35.65
N ALA A 396 16.53 5.47 36.86
CA ALA A 396 16.64 4.25 37.64
C ALA A 396 15.81 3.12 37.00
N ALA A 397 14.57 3.40 36.59
CA ALA A 397 13.72 2.46 35.88
C ALA A 397 14.38 1.94 34.60
N LYS A 398 14.99 2.83 33.82
CA LYS A 398 15.72 2.46 32.59
C LYS A 398 16.87 1.48 32.89
N LYS A 399 17.65 1.72 33.93
CA LYS A 399 18.75 0.83 34.36
C LYS A 399 18.24 -0.54 34.80
N MET A 400 17.11 -0.61 35.52
CA MET A 400 16.49 -1.89 35.93
C MET A 400 16.06 -2.69 34.73
N VAL A 401 15.42 -2.07 33.72
CA VAL A 401 15.00 -2.73 32.50
C VAL A 401 16.19 -3.19 31.65
N GLU A 402 17.27 -2.37 31.57
CA GLU A 402 18.49 -2.76 30.84
C GLU A 402 19.21 -3.95 31.51
N ARG A 403 19.08 -4.12 32.83
CA ARG A 403 19.63 -5.26 33.57
C ARG A 403 18.73 -6.50 33.56
N GLU A 404 17.54 -6.40 32.98
CA GLU A 404 16.56 -7.49 32.94
C GLU A 404 16.29 -8.10 34.35
N GLU A 405 16.10 -7.25 35.37
CA GLU A 405 15.84 -7.71 36.74
C GLU A 405 14.55 -8.55 36.82
N PRO A 406 14.47 -9.57 37.68
CA PRO A 406 13.28 -10.45 37.78
C PRO A 406 11.97 -9.69 37.95
N VAL A 407 11.96 -8.64 38.75
CA VAL A 407 10.78 -7.78 38.98
C VAL A 407 10.24 -7.13 37.71
N VAL A 408 11.09 -6.88 36.73
CA VAL A 408 10.69 -6.29 35.44
C VAL A 408 9.84 -7.28 34.65
N TRP A 409 10.12 -8.57 34.73
CA TRP A 409 9.33 -9.61 34.06
C TRP A 409 7.92 -9.74 34.67
N ASP A 410 7.79 -9.67 35.99
CA ASP A 410 6.50 -9.69 36.68
C ASP A 410 5.64 -8.47 36.28
N ILE A 411 6.28 -7.31 36.18
CA ILE A 411 5.61 -6.09 35.73
C ILE A 411 5.21 -6.17 34.25
N LEU A 412 6.08 -6.75 33.41
CA LEU A 412 5.77 -6.97 32.01
C LEU A 412 4.54 -7.86 31.83
N GLU A 413 4.41 -8.94 32.60
CA GLU A 413 3.23 -9.81 32.57
C GLU A 413 1.96 -9.04 32.95
N ASP A 414 2.02 -8.20 33.98
CA ASP A 414 0.89 -7.35 34.36
C ASP A 414 0.54 -6.28 33.34
N VAL A 415 1.52 -5.74 32.62
CA VAL A 415 1.30 -4.72 31.58
C VAL A 415 0.65 -5.34 30.34
N ILE A 416 1.06 -6.55 29.98
CA ILE A 416 0.54 -7.25 28.79
C ILE A 416 -0.89 -7.72 28.99
N ARG A 417 -1.29 -8.00 30.23
CA ARG A 417 -2.64 -8.44 30.51
C ARG A 417 -3.66 -7.44 30.00
N GLU A 418 -4.57 -7.90 29.13
CA GLU A 418 -5.62 -7.09 28.50
C GLU A 418 -5.15 -5.98 27.55
N HIS A 419 -3.85 -5.91 27.22
CA HIS A 419 -3.31 -4.98 26.24
C HIS A 419 -3.13 -5.67 24.88
N PRO A 420 -4.03 -5.46 23.91
CA PRO A 420 -3.94 -6.12 22.62
C PRO A 420 -2.75 -5.59 21.80
N VAL A 421 -2.17 -6.45 20.99
CA VAL A 421 -1.17 -6.07 19.98
C VAL A 421 -1.72 -6.33 18.59
N LEU A 422 -1.30 -5.52 17.61
CA LEU A 422 -1.66 -5.70 16.22
C LEU A 422 -0.57 -6.48 15.50
N LEU A 423 -0.95 -7.56 14.83
CA LEU A 423 -0.07 -8.30 13.93
C LEU A 423 -0.41 -7.96 12.48
N ASN A 424 0.62 -7.72 11.68
CA ASN A 424 0.49 -7.42 10.26
C ASN A 424 1.48 -8.27 9.44
N ARG A 425 1.00 -8.85 8.33
CA ARG A 425 1.83 -9.49 7.31
C ARG A 425 1.81 -8.66 6.03
N ALA A 426 2.97 -8.35 5.49
CA ALA A 426 3.11 -7.75 4.16
C ALA A 426 3.15 -8.86 3.06
N PRO A 427 2.45 -8.69 1.92
CA PRO A 427 1.60 -7.56 1.56
C PRO A 427 0.22 -7.60 2.25
N THR A 428 -0.27 -6.45 2.70
CA THR A 428 -1.62 -6.33 3.27
C THR A 428 -2.63 -6.14 2.14
N LEU A 429 -3.26 -7.24 1.71
CA LEU A 429 -4.16 -7.26 0.55
C LEU A 429 -5.59 -6.81 0.92
N HIS A 430 -6.02 -7.08 2.14
CA HIS A 430 -7.35 -6.79 2.65
C HIS A 430 -7.29 -6.47 4.15
N ARG A 431 -8.40 -6.02 4.73
CA ARG A 431 -8.46 -5.56 6.13
C ARG A 431 -8.04 -6.63 7.15
N LEU A 432 -8.26 -7.92 6.86
CA LEU A 432 -7.89 -9.03 7.75
C LEU A 432 -6.37 -9.32 7.75
N GLY A 433 -5.58 -8.65 6.92
CA GLY A 433 -4.12 -8.66 7.00
C GLY A 433 -3.56 -7.91 8.21
N ILE A 434 -4.41 -7.24 8.99
CA ILE A 434 -4.09 -6.64 10.28
C ILE A 434 -5.16 -7.08 11.28
N GLN A 435 -4.78 -7.82 12.31
CA GLN A 435 -5.69 -8.28 13.36
C GLN A 435 -5.07 -8.06 14.74
N ALA A 436 -5.91 -7.87 15.74
CA ALA A 436 -5.50 -7.74 17.12
C ALA A 436 -5.49 -9.11 17.82
N PHE A 437 -4.54 -9.29 18.71
CA PHE A 437 -4.37 -10.47 19.54
C PHE A 437 -3.98 -10.07 20.96
N GLU A 438 -4.34 -10.89 21.93
CA GLU A 438 -3.77 -10.79 23.27
C GLU A 438 -2.40 -11.50 23.29
N PRO A 439 -1.32 -10.81 23.66
CA PRO A 439 0.00 -11.42 23.67
C PRO A 439 0.18 -12.35 24.87
N VAL A 440 0.80 -13.49 24.61
CA VAL A 440 1.29 -14.43 25.62
C VAL A 440 2.81 -14.45 25.52
N LEU A 441 3.50 -14.29 26.63
CA LEU A 441 4.95 -14.33 26.64
C LEU A 441 5.47 -15.73 26.38
N ILE A 442 6.39 -15.83 25.42
CA ILE A 442 7.03 -17.11 25.08
C ILE A 442 8.55 -16.96 25.11
N GLU A 443 9.22 -18.07 25.34
CA GLU A 443 10.66 -18.18 25.16
C GLU A 443 10.99 -18.28 23.64
N GLY A 444 12.17 -17.82 23.29
CA GLY A 444 12.62 -17.85 21.88
C GLY A 444 12.63 -16.49 21.22
N LYS A 445 12.71 -16.46 19.90
CA LYS A 445 12.85 -15.23 19.08
C LYS A 445 11.75 -15.10 18.02
N ALA A 446 10.95 -16.13 17.79
CA ALA A 446 9.90 -16.17 16.79
C ALA A 446 8.53 -15.90 17.40
N ILE A 447 7.65 -15.26 16.63
CA ILE A 447 6.27 -15.02 17.04
C ILE A 447 5.45 -16.28 16.78
N GLN A 448 4.67 -16.73 17.75
CA GLN A 448 3.73 -17.83 17.55
C GLN A 448 2.39 -17.29 17.05
N LEU A 449 1.92 -17.90 15.96
CA LEU A 449 0.65 -17.54 15.33
C LEU A 449 -0.32 -18.71 15.40
N HIS A 450 -1.59 -18.41 15.68
CA HIS A 450 -2.65 -19.40 15.69
C HIS A 450 -2.90 -19.97 14.28
N PRO A 451 -3.00 -21.29 14.09
CA PRO A 451 -3.14 -21.89 12.77
C PRO A 451 -4.36 -21.43 11.98
N LEU A 452 -5.51 -21.20 12.62
CA LEU A 452 -6.75 -20.81 11.94
C LEU A 452 -6.73 -19.40 11.33
N VAL A 453 -5.84 -18.52 11.79
CA VAL A 453 -5.71 -17.17 11.21
C VAL A 453 -4.75 -17.11 10.02
N CYS A 454 -4.00 -18.18 9.75
CA CYS A 454 -3.06 -18.22 8.63
C CYS A 454 -3.74 -17.97 7.28
N ALA A 455 -4.95 -18.47 7.09
CA ALA A 455 -5.74 -18.24 5.87
C ALA A 455 -6.06 -16.75 5.66
N ALA A 456 -6.42 -16.03 6.72
CA ALA A 456 -6.71 -14.60 6.67
C ALA A 456 -5.48 -13.76 6.31
N TYR A 457 -4.30 -14.15 6.81
CA TYR A 457 -3.03 -13.50 6.49
C TYR A 457 -2.39 -14.00 5.19
N ASN A 458 -2.88 -15.09 4.61
CA ASN A 458 -2.20 -15.85 3.57
C ASN A 458 -0.75 -16.15 3.98
N ALA A 459 -0.56 -16.56 5.23
CA ALA A 459 0.73 -16.81 5.85
C ALA A 459 1.04 -18.32 5.86
N ASP A 460 2.30 -18.65 5.64
CA ASP A 460 2.87 -19.96 5.85
C ASP A 460 4.11 -19.87 6.76
N PHE A 461 4.62 -21.00 7.19
CA PHE A 461 5.71 -21.05 8.15
C PHE A 461 7.06 -21.44 7.50
N ASP A 462 7.25 -21.04 6.26
CA ASP A 462 8.49 -21.29 5.48
C ASP A 462 9.59 -20.25 5.70
N GLY A 463 9.38 -19.29 6.59
CA GLY A 463 10.27 -18.17 6.88
C GLY A 463 9.60 -16.81 6.81
N ASP A 464 8.27 -16.79 6.69
CA ASP A 464 7.48 -15.56 6.71
C ASP A 464 7.73 -14.74 7.98
N GLN A 465 7.69 -13.43 7.83
CA GLN A 465 7.82 -12.48 8.93
C GLN A 465 6.56 -11.65 9.09
N MET A 466 6.23 -11.33 10.32
CA MET A 466 5.13 -10.44 10.66
C MET A 466 5.61 -9.26 11.51
N ALA A 467 4.98 -8.12 11.30
CA ALA A 467 5.18 -6.94 12.11
C ALA A 467 4.21 -6.94 13.31
N VAL A 468 4.71 -6.49 14.46
CA VAL A 468 3.93 -6.28 15.68
C VAL A 468 3.85 -4.81 15.98
N HIS A 469 2.66 -4.30 16.27
CA HIS A 469 2.42 -2.91 16.65
C HIS A 469 1.68 -2.85 17.97
N VAL A 470 2.07 -1.93 18.84
CA VAL A 470 1.43 -1.73 20.14
C VAL A 470 0.55 -0.48 20.09
N PRO A 471 -0.77 -0.60 20.30
CA PRO A 471 -1.65 0.55 20.49
C PRO A 471 -1.26 1.29 21.78
N LEU A 472 -1.07 2.61 21.71
CA LEU A 472 -0.57 3.41 22.82
C LEU A 472 -1.69 4.02 23.66
N THR A 473 -2.72 4.58 23.03
CA THR A 473 -3.82 5.25 23.75
C THR A 473 -4.91 4.24 24.15
N ILE A 474 -5.71 4.61 25.15
CA ILE A 474 -6.83 3.78 25.62
C ILE A 474 -7.87 3.62 24.52
N GLU A 475 -8.15 4.68 23.76
CA GLU A 475 -9.07 4.66 22.62
C GLU A 475 -8.60 3.65 21.56
N ALA A 476 -7.32 3.67 21.19
CA ALA A 476 -6.75 2.72 20.23
C ALA A 476 -6.80 1.28 20.73
N GLN A 477 -6.59 1.05 22.03
CA GLN A 477 -6.74 -0.28 22.66
C GLN A 477 -8.18 -0.77 22.61
N MET A 478 -9.14 0.11 22.91
CA MET A 478 -10.58 -0.21 22.84
C MET A 478 -11.03 -0.51 21.40
N GLU A 479 -10.61 0.27 20.41
CA GLU A 479 -10.88 0.00 19.00
C GLU A 479 -10.27 -1.33 18.56
N SER A 480 -9.02 -1.60 18.96
CA SER A 480 -8.35 -2.87 18.65
C SER A 480 -9.11 -4.06 19.24
N ARG A 481 -9.62 -3.94 20.46
CA ARG A 481 -10.37 -5.00 21.14
C ARG A 481 -11.77 -5.19 20.56
N ALA A 482 -12.49 -4.12 20.26
CA ALA A 482 -13.86 -4.18 19.80
C ALA A 482 -14.00 -4.54 18.33
N LEU A 483 -13.10 -4.05 17.47
CA LEU A 483 -13.24 -4.14 16.00
C LEU A 483 -12.21 -5.06 15.35
N MET A 484 -10.96 -5.07 15.84
CA MET A 484 -9.85 -5.72 15.18
C MET A 484 -9.46 -7.08 15.75
N MET A 485 -10.02 -7.49 16.87
CA MET A 485 -9.72 -8.80 17.48
C MET A 485 -10.02 -9.93 16.50
N SER A 486 -9.14 -10.90 16.42
CA SER A 486 -9.27 -12.07 15.54
C SER A 486 -10.60 -12.82 15.73
N THR A 487 -11.09 -12.88 16.96
CA THR A 487 -12.38 -13.50 17.31
C THR A 487 -13.59 -12.79 16.71
N ASN A 488 -13.50 -11.49 16.43
CA ASN A 488 -14.59 -10.71 15.84
C ASN A 488 -14.62 -10.78 14.31
N ASN A 489 -13.57 -11.33 13.69
CA ASN A 489 -13.39 -11.38 12.24
C ASN A 489 -13.49 -12.82 11.72
N ILE A 490 -14.64 -13.46 11.93
CA ILE A 490 -14.90 -14.85 11.51
C ILE A 490 -15.22 -14.92 10.02
N LEU A 491 -16.03 -13.99 9.51
CA LEU A 491 -16.50 -14.01 8.13
C LEU A 491 -15.60 -13.17 7.20
N SER A 492 -15.42 -13.67 5.99
CA SER A 492 -14.73 -12.92 4.93
C SER A 492 -15.60 -11.76 4.44
N PRO A 493 -15.08 -10.54 4.37
CA PRO A 493 -15.82 -9.39 3.82
C PRO A 493 -16.07 -9.49 2.31
N ALA A 494 -15.36 -10.37 1.59
CA ALA A 494 -15.50 -10.55 0.15
C ALA A 494 -16.66 -11.49 -0.22
N SER A 495 -16.78 -12.65 0.46
CA SER A 495 -17.76 -13.70 0.14
C SER A 495 -18.84 -13.89 1.20
N GLY A 496 -18.61 -13.41 2.43
CA GLY A 496 -19.49 -13.69 3.58
C GLY A 496 -19.37 -15.11 4.13
N GLU A 497 -18.42 -15.90 3.63
CA GLU A 497 -18.12 -17.23 4.15
C GLU A 497 -17.12 -17.18 5.31
N PRO A 498 -17.10 -18.19 6.21
CA PRO A 498 -16.12 -18.25 7.27
C PRO A 498 -14.68 -18.30 6.72
N ILE A 499 -13.78 -17.49 7.28
CA ILE A 499 -12.37 -17.51 6.94
C ILE A 499 -11.53 -18.34 7.91
N ILE A 500 -12.01 -18.49 9.16
CA ILE A 500 -11.42 -19.36 10.18
C ILE A 500 -11.86 -20.82 9.98
N VAL A 501 -11.47 -21.39 8.86
CA VAL A 501 -11.76 -22.80 8.53
C VAL A 501 -10.48 -23.59 8.69
N PRO A 502 -10.52 -24.73 9.40
CA PRO A 502 -9.39 -25.64 9.49
C PRO A 502 -8.89 -26.09 8.12
N SER A 503 -7.60 -26.39 8.03
CA SER A 503 -6.95 -26.88 6.81
C SER A 503 -5.89 -27.94 7.16
N GLN A 504 -5.37 -28.60 6.13
CA GLN A 504 -4.26 -29.56 6.23
C GLN A 504 -4.52 -30.66 7.29
N ASP A 505 -3.66 -30.77 8.31
CA ASP A 505 -3.67 -31.84 9.30
C ASP A 505 -4.96 -31.91 10.11
N VAL A 506 -5.56 -30.77 10.40
CA VAL A 506 -6.83 -30.72 11.16
C VAL A 506 -7.96 -31.36 10.37
N VAL A 507 -8.07 -31.01 9.08
CA VAL A 507 -9.09 -31.59 8.19
C VAL A 507 -8.85 -33.10 8.03
N LEU A 508 -7.60 -33.49 7.84
CA LEU A 508 -7.23 -34.92 7.70
C LEU A 508 -7.61 -35.74 8.95
N GLY A 509 -7.34 -35.19 10.14
CA GLY A 509 -7.72 -35.85 11.40
C GLY A 509 -9.22 -35.96 11.57
N LEU A 510 -9.98 -34.92 11.29
CA LEU A 510 -11.45 -34.94 11.34
C LEU A 510 -12.05 -35.86 10.28
N TYR A 511 -11.48 -35.88 9.09
CA TYR A 511 -11.90 -36.78 8.03
C TYR A 511 -11.68 -38.27 8.41
N TYR A 512 -10.48 -38.59 8.92
CA TYR A 512 -10.18 -39.93 9.42
C TYR A 512 -11.13 -40.37 10.54
N MET A 513 -11.43 -39.49 11.50
CA MET A 513 -12.33 -39.74 12.61
C MET A 513 -13.77 -40.04 12.16
N THR A 514 -14.27 -39.31 11.14
CA THR A 514 -15.68 -39.39 10.74
C THR A 514 -15.99 -40.40 9.64
N ARG A 515 -14.98 -41.10 9.13
CA ARG A 515 -15.16 -42.16 8.15
C ARG A 515 -15.73 -43.44 8.83
N HIS A 516 -16.32 -44.28 8.03
CA HIS A 516 -16.79 -45.60 8.48
C HIS A 516 -15.93 -46.72 7.84
N LYS A 517 -15.77 -47.81 8.55
CA LYS A 517 -15.11 -49.01 8.09
C LYS A 517 -16.00 -50.21 8.41
N VAL A 518 -16.06 -51.15 7.50
CA VAL A 518 -16.84 -52.38 7.64
C VAL A 518 -16.03 -53.45 8.37
N ASN A 519 -16.70 -54.33 9.12
CA ASN A 519 -16.10 -55.43 9.85
C ASN A 519 -15.07 -55.03 10.89
N VAL A 520 -15.40 -54.02 11.67
CA VAL A 520 -14.59 -53.54 12.81
C VAL A 520 -15.22 -53.91 14.15
N ARG A 521 -14.40 -53.85 15.20
CA ARG A 521 -14.85 -54.21 16.56
C ARG A 521 -15.96 -53.26 17.02
N GLY A 522 -17.06 -53.83 17.52
CA GLY A 522 -18.19 -53.08 18.06
C GLY A 522 -19.22 -52.62 17.02
N GLU A 523 -19.11 -53.04 15.77
CA GLU A 523 -20.10 -52.73 14.73
C GLU A 523 -21.48 -53.30 15.07
N GLY A 524 -22.53 -52.48 14.95
CA GLY A 524 -23.94 -52.81 15.21
C GLY A 524 -24.36 -52.64 16.67
N MET A 525 -23.48 -52.20 17.58
CA MET A 525 -23.85 -51.91 18.97
C MET A 525 -24.79 -50.73 19.06
N VAL A 526 -25.65 -50.74 20.08
CA VAL A 526 -26.61 -49.66 20.38
C VAL A 526 -26.22 -49.03 21.72
N PHE A 527 -26.13 -47.69 21.72
CA PHE A 527 -25.73 -46.90 22.89
C PHE A 527 -26.85 -45.94 23.32
N ALA A 528 -26.96 -45.73 24.64
CA ALA A 528 -27.97 -44.86 25.21
C ALA A 528 -27.67 -43.39 25.07
N ASP A 529 -26.40 -43.02 25.06
CA ASP A 529 -25.94 -41.63 24.90
C ASP A 529 -24.50 -41.55 24.36
N GLY A 530 -24.01 -40.33 24.03
CA GLY A 530 -22.63 -40.07 23.57
C GLY A 530 -21.59 -40.44 24.63
N LEU A 531 -21.87 -40.23 25.91
CA LEU A 531 -20.94 -40.55 27.00
C LEU A 531 -20.71 -42.06 27.12
N GLU A 532 -21.71 -42.87 26.83
CA GLU A 532 -21.57 -44.35 26.81
C GLU A 532 -20.66 -44.76 25.62
N VAL A 533 -20.83 -44.13 24.47
CA VAL A 533 -19.92 -44.32 23.29
C VAL A 533 -18.49 -43.97 23.65
N SER A 534 -18.27 -42.84 24.29
CA SER A 534 -16.95 -42.37 24.73
C SER A 534 -16.29 -43.37 25.69
N ARG A 535 -17.01 -43.86 26.69
CA ARG A 535 -16.53 -44.91 27.64
C ARG A 535 -16.22 -46.23 26.95
N ALA A 536 -17.06 -46.67 26.01
CA ALA A 536 -16.84 -47.88 25.23
C ALA A 536 -15.61 -47.79 24.34
N PHE A 537 -15.40 -46.63 23.73
CA PHE A 537 -14.23 -46.35 22.91
C PHE A 537 -12.93 -46.36 23.74
N TYR A 538 -12.86 -45.62 24.83
CA TYR A 538 -11.67 -45.57 25.69
C TYR A 538 -11.38 -46.89 26.39
N SER A 539 -12.40 -47.74 26.60
CA SER A 539 -12.20 -49.11 27.11
C SER A 539 -11.78 -50.12 26.05
N GLY A 540 -11.64 -49.70 24.78
CA GLY A 540 -11.22 -50.58 23.68
C GLY A 540 -12.23 -51.59 23.21
N LYS A 541 -13.52 -51.45 23.57
CA LYS A 541 -14.59 -52.33 23.14
C LYS A 541 -15.11 -52.03 21.74
N VAL A 542 -14.94 -50.80 21.29
CA VAL A 542 -15.44 -50.29 20.02
C VAL A 542 -14.34 -49.55 19.31
N ASP A 543 -14.19 -49.72 18.00
CA ASP A 543 -13.26 -48.99 17.19
C ASP A 543 -13.88 -47.66 16.72
N LEU A 544 -13.03 -46.67 16.43
CA LEU A 544 -13.42 -45.29 16.04
C LEU A 544 -14.37 -45.24 14.85
N GLN A 545 -14.17 -46.10 13.86
CA GLN A 545 -14.85 -46.10 12.56
C GLN A 545 -16.02 -47.12 12.50
N ALA A 546 -16.36 -47.74 13.66
CA ALA A 546 -17.44 -48.70 13.73
C ALA A 546 -18.81 -48.03 13.56
N ARG A 547 -19.69 -48.64 12.76
CA ARG A 547 -21.10 -48.22 12.66
C ARG A 547 -21.85 -48.64 13.89
N VAL A 548 -22.51 -47.69 14.53
CA VAL A 548 -23.26 -47.87 15.78
C VAL A 548 -24.58 -47.12 15.73
N LYS A 549 -25.52 -47.51 16.59
CA LYS A 549 -26.77 -46.76 16.81
C LYS A 549 -26.68 -46.04 18.11
N VAL A 550 -26.84 -44.74 18.09
CA VAL A 550 -26.73 -43.89 19.28
C VAL A 550 -27.99 -43.07 19.43
N ARG A 551 -28.46 -42.94 20.65
CA ARG A 551 -29.53 -42.00 20.97
C ARG A 551 -28.91 -40.62 21.15
N ILE A 552 -29.29 -39.70 20.25
CA ILE A 552 -28.80 -38.34 20.22
C ILE A 552 -29.89 -37.40 20.75
N ASN A 553 -29.53 -36.54 21.67
CA ASN A 553 -30.37 -35.44 22.15
C ASN A 553 -30.00 -34.20 21.37
N GLU A 554 -30.93 -33.70 20.58
CA GLU A 554 -30.80 -32.46 19.81
C GLU A 554 -31.59 -31.36 20.49
N VAL A 555 -30.97 -30.20 20.67
CA VAL A 555 -31.64 -28.99 21.08
C VAL A 555 -31.70 -28.10 19.85
N LEU A 556 -32.83 -28.08 19.17
CA LEU A 556 -33.05 -27.25 17.99
C LEU A 556 -33.58 -25.88 18.43
N VAL A 557 -33.05 -24.81 17.86
CA VAL A 557 -33.52 -23.43 18.04
C VAL A 557 -34.24 -23.04 16.77
N ASP A 558 -35.53 -22.70 16.86
CA ASP A 558 -36.28 -22.18 15.73
C ASP A 558 -35.74 -20.81 15.35
N GLU A 559 -35.37 -20.61 14.08
CA GLU A 559 -34.80 -19.36 13.55
C GLU A 559 -35.77 -18.18 13.63
N VAL A 560 -37.09 -18.42 13.64
CA VAL A 560 -38.11 -17.38 13.61
C VAL A 560 -38.63 -17.02 15.00
N THR A 561 -38.90 -18.06 15.83
CA THR A 561 -39.50 -17.88 17.16
C THR A 561 -38.47 -17.82 18.29
N GLY A 562 -37.26 -18.31 18.06
CA GLY A 562 -36.23 -18.44 19.09
C GLY A 562 -36.55 -19.52 20.18
N GLU A 563 -37.62 -20.31 19.99
CA GLU A 563 -37.99 -21.37 20.89
C GLU A 563 -37.04 -22.56 20.79
N ARG A 564 -36.70 -23.14 21.93
CA ARG A 564 -35.85 -24.35 22.02
C ARG A 564 -36.73 -25.57 22.13
N SER A 565 -36.57 -26.49 21.19
CA SER A 565 -37.19 -27.82 21.26
C SER A 565 -36.13 -28.89 21.49
N GLU A 566 -36.37 -29.81 22.45
CA GLU A 566 -35.50 -30.97 22.68
C GLU A 566 -36.11 -32.17 21.99
N GLU A 567 -35.36 -32.80 21.09
CA GLU A 567 -35.76 -33.99 20.39
C GLU A 567 -34.71 -35.10 20.63
N THR A 568 -35.18 -36.26 20.98
CA THR A 568 -34.31 -37.42 21.22
C THR A 568 -34.59 -38.49 20.18
N THR A 569 -33.63 -38.73 19.30
CA THR A 569 -33.73 -39.68 18.20
C THR A 569 -32.66 -40.75 18.26
N LEU A 570 -33.01 -41.97 17.82
CA LEU A 570 -32.02 -43.03 17.63
C LEU A 570 -31.49 -42.97 16.20
N VAL A 571 -30.24 -42.66 16.05
CA VAL A 571 -29.62 -42.42 14.76
C VAL A 571 -28.51 -43.42 14.44
N ASP A 572 -28.46 -43.89 13.18
CA ASP A 572 -27.33 -44.66 12.68
C ASP A 572 -26.13 -43.74 12.39
N THR A 573 -25.02 -43.98 13.08
CA THR A 573 -23.83 -43.13 12.98
C THR A 573 -22.56 -43.95 13.17
N THR A 574 -21.41 -43.29 13.28
CA THR A 574 -20.13 -43.91 13.65
C THR A 574 -19.68 -43.40 15.02
N VAL A 575 -18.85 -44.19 15.69
CA VAL A 575 -18.27 -43.79 16.99
C VAL A 575 -17.57 -42.44 16.89
N GLY A 576 -16.78 -42.22 15.83
CA GLY A 576 -16.09 -40.94 15.64
C GLY A 576 -17.03 -39.75 15.47
N ARG A 577 -18.15 -39.90 14.75
CA ARG A 577 -19.15 -38.81 14.62
C ARG A 577 -19.86 -38.52 15.93
N ALA A 578 -20.15 -39.54 16.70
CA ALA A 578 -20.75 -39.40 18.05
C ALA A 578 -19.79 -38.67 19.00
N LEU A 579 -18.47 -38.95 18.95
CA LEU A 579 -17.45 -38.26 19.73
C LEU A 579 -17.28 -36.81 19.24
N LEU A 580 -17.38 -36.53 17.92
CA LEU A 580 -17.34 -35.20 17.39
C LEU A 580 -18.55 -34.37 17.87
N TRP A 581 -19.72 -35.00 18.01
CA TRP A 581 -20.92 -34.32 18.50
C TRP A 581 -20.77 -33.77 19.94
N GLU A 582 -19.94 -34.39 20.78
CA GLU A 582 -19.70 -33.91 22.16
C GLU A 582 -19.09 -32.48 22.19
N ILE A 583 -18.37 -32.10 21.16
CA ILE A 583 -17.76 -30.76 21.07
C ILE A 583 -18.61 -29.74 20.30
N VAL A 584 -19.66 -30.21 19.61
CA VAL A 584 -20.56 -29.33 18.86
C VAL A 584 -21.47 -28.56 19.81
N PRO A 585 -21.57 -27.20 19.68
CA PRO A 585 -22.47 -26.43 20.53
C PRO A 585 -23.94 -26.79 20.29
N GLN A 586 -24.74 -26.71 21.36
CA GLN A 586 -26.18 -26.91 21.27
C GLN A 586 -26.84 -25.90 20.32
N GLY A 587 -27.84 -26.35 19.58
CA GLY A 587 -28.56 -25.50 18.60
C GLY A 587 -28.28 -25.85 17.12
N LEU A 588 -27.40 -26.86 16.90
CA LEU A 588 -27.14 -27.39 15.56
C LEU A 588 -27.81 -28.77 15.40
N PRO A 589 -28.31 -29.14 14.19
CA PRO A 589 -28.82 -30.49 13.93
C PRO A 589 -27.66 -31.47 13.73
N PHE A 590 -27.84 -32.72 14.27
CA PHE A 590 -26.81 -33.77 14.15
C PHE A 590 -26.53 -34.20 12.69
N GLU A 591 -27.50 -34.02 11.82
CA GLU A 591 -27.36 -34.33 10.39
C GLU A 591 -26.17 -33.59 9.72
N LEU A 592 -25.86 -32.39 10.17
CA LEU A 592 -24.69 -31.63 9.68
C LEU A 592 -23.37 -32.34 9.94
N VAL A 593 -23.28 -33.10 11.04
CA VAL A 593 -22.08 -33.82 11.51
C VAL A 593 -22.09 -35.28 11.09
N ASN A 594 -23.26 -35.86 10.81
CA ASN A 594 -23.40 -37.27 10.44
C ASN A 594 -22.98 -37.61 9.00
N LYS A 595 -21.85 -37.05 8.57
CA LYS A 595 -21.24 -37.30 7.26
C LYS A 595 -19.71 -37.23 7.38
N PRO A 596 -18.96 -37.74 6.42
CA PRO A 596 -17.51 -37.52 6.40
C PRO A 596 -17.17 -36.03 6.42
N MET A 597 -16.32 -35.61 7.34
CA MET A 597 -15.93 -34.18 7.52
C MET A 597 -14.83 -33.82 6.57
N VAL A 598 -15.17 -33.55 5.31
CA VAL A 598 -14.30 -32.90 4.34
C VAL A 598 -14.28 -31.38 4.57
N LYS A 599 -13.29 -30.67 4.02
CA LYS A 599 -13.12 -29.23 4.19
C LYS A 599 -14.40 -28.40 3.94
N LYS A 600 -15.17 -28.73 2.89
CA LYS A 600 -16.44 -28.07 2.58
C LYS A 600 -17.50 -28.31 3.65
N ALA A 601 -17.59 -29.54 4.19
CA ALA A 601 -18.53 -29.89 5.25
C ALA A 601 -18.20 -29.14 6.55
N ILE A 602 -16.93 -29.05 6.90
CA ILE A 602 -16.46 -28.31 8.09
C ILE A 602 -16.80 -26.82 7.96
N SER A 603 -16.55 -26.22 6.78
CA SER A 603 -16.90 -24.82 6.50
C SER A 603 -18.40 -24.57 6.68
N LEU A 604 -19.24 -25.50 6.20
CA LEU A 604 -20.70 -25.39 6.36
C LEU A 604 -21.10 -25.46 7.85
N VAL A 605 -20.54 -26.37 8.61
CA VAL A 605 -20.83 -26.51 10.06
C VAL A 605 -20.45 -25.24 10.82
N ILE A 606 -19.27 -24.67 10.54
CA ILE A 606 -18.82 -23.40 11.15
C ILE A 606 -19.75 -22.24 10.77
N ASN A 607 -20.19 -22.17 9.52
CA ASN A 607 -21.11 -21.13 9.06
C ASN A 607 -22.49 -21.24 9.75
N GLU A 608 -23.04 -22.43 9.82
CA GLU A 608 -24.32 -22.67 10.52
C GLU A 608 -24.19 -22.41 12.02
N CYS A 609 -23.07 -22.79 12.64
CA CYS A 609 -22.78 -22.46 14.02
C CYS A 609 -22.78 -20.95 14.27
N TYR A 610 -22.10 -20.19 13.42
CA TYR A 610 -22.06 -18.73 13.53
C TYR A 610 -23.46 -18.11 13.41
N ARG A 611 -24.28 -18.60 12.49
CA ARG A 611 -25.63 -18.05 12.23
C ARG A 611 -26.63 -18.40 13.34
N ARG A 612 -26.61 -19.65 13.86
CA ARG A 612 -27.62 -20.14 14.80
C ARG A 612 -27.24 -19.91 16.27
N VAL A 613 -25.98 -20.09 16.60
CA VAL A 613 -25.52 -20.08 18.01
C VAL A 613 -24.83 -18.75 18.36
N GLY A 614 -24.12 -18.15 17.44
CA GLY A 614 -23.48 -16.84 17.60
C GLY A 614 -21.95 -16.89 17.69
N LEU A 615 -21.35 -15.71 17.86
CA LEU A 615 -19.92 -15.46 17.73
C LEU A 615 -19.08 -16.26 18.75
N LYS A 616 -19.41 -16.18 20.04
CA LYS A 616 -18.60 -16.71 21.14
C LYS A 616 -18.46 -18.24 21.06
N ASP A 617 -19.57 -18.91 20.89
CA ASP A 617 -19.58 -20.39 20.87
C ASP A 617 -18.95 -20.91 19.58
N THR A 618 -19.05 -20.18 18.45
CA THR A 618 -18.35 -20.53 17.21
C THR A 618 -16.84 -20.46 17.38
N VAL A 619 -16.29 -19.45 18.08
CA VAL A 619 -14.86 -19.34 18.35
C VAL A 619 -14.38 -20.51 19.23
N ILE A 620 -15.12 -20.83 20.29
CA ILE A 620 -14.78 -21.94 21.19
C ILE A 620 -14.84 -23.28 20.42
N PHE A 621 -15.87 -23.44 19.60
CA PHE A 621 -16.03 -24.63 18.75
C PHE A 621 -14.89 -24.79 17.75
N ALA A 622 -14.48 -23.69 17.08
CA ALA A 622 -13.37 -23.70 16.13
C ALA A 622 -12.04 -24.13 16.79
N ASP A 623 -11.74 -23.63 17.99
CA ASP A 623 -10.57 -24.04 18.77
C ASP A 623 -10.62 -25.51 19.16
N GLN A 624 -11.75 -25.98 19.67
CA GLN A 624 -11.95 -27.41 20.05
C GLN A 624 -11.85 -28.32 18.83
N LEU A 625 -12.42 -27.89 17.70
CA LEU A 625 -12.34 -28.62 16.43
C LEU A 625 -10.89 -28.77 15.96
N MET A 626 -10.10 -27.71 16.09
CA MET A 626 -8.68 -27.71 15.76
C MET A 626 -7.90 -28.69 16.64
N TYR A 627 -8.09 -28.64 17.97
CA TYR A 627 -7.40 -29.56 18.89
C TYR A 627 -7.79 -31.03 18.65
N THR A 628 -9.07 -31.29 18.40
CA THR A 628 -9.57 -32.62 18.07
C THR A 628 -8.99 -33.14 16.76
N GLY A 629 -8.93 -32.27 15.74
CA GLY A 629 -8.33 -32.59 14.44
C GLY A 629 -6.86 -32.98 14.57
N PHE A 630 -6.06 -32.19 15.28
CA PHE A 630 -4.66 -32.53 15.55
C PHE A 630 -4.47 -33.84 16.31
N HIS A 631 -5.30 -34.07 17.32
CA HIS A 631 -5.27 -35.31 18.10
C HIS A 631 -5.51 -36.53 17.21
N TYR A 632 -6.59 -36.53 16.42
CA TYR A 632 -6.91 -37.66 15.56
C TYR A 632 -6.02 -37.77 14.33
N ALA A 633 -5.40 -36.71 13.85
CA ALA A 633 -4.33 -36.80 12.85
C ALA A 633 -3.10 -37.56 13.40
N THR A 634 -2.76 -37.28 14.65
CA THR A 634 -1.69 -38.03 15.36
C THR A 634 -2.06 -39.48 15.54
N VAL A 635 -3.28 -39.80 15.98
CA VAL A 635 -3.79 -41.18 16.16
C VAL A 635 -3.82 -41.92 14.80
N ALA A 636 -4.20 -41.23 13.73
CA ALA A 636 -4.25 -41.81 12.38
C ALA A 636 -2.87 -42.28 11.87
N GLY A 637 -1.80 -41.57 12.24
CA GLY A 637 -0.43 -41.93 11.89
C GLY A 637 -0.20 -42.08 10.38
N ILE A 638 -0.84 -41.19 9.58
CA ILE A 638 -0.85 -41.30 8.12
C ILE A 638 0.55 -41.00 7.58
N SER A 639 1.07 -41.89 6.73
CA SER A 639 2.32 -41.69 6.01
C SER A 639 2.20 -42.25 4.59
N ILE A 640 3.08 -41.80 3.69
CA ILE A 640 3.09 -42.20 2.28
C ILE A 640 4.24 -43.16 2.04
N GLY A 641 3.90 -44.38 1.55
CA GLY A 641 4.85 -45.38 1.08
C GLY A 641 4.82 -45.49 -0.46
N VAL A 642 5.82 -46.17 -1.01
CA VAL A 642 5.87 -46.42 -2.47
C VAL A 642 4.72 -47.34 -2.90
N ASP A 643 4.33 -48.29 -2.07
CA ASP A 643 3.24 -49.25 -2.33
C ASP A 643 1.86 -48.59 -2.30
N ASP A 644 1.71 -47.41 -1.69
CA ASP A 644 0.46 -46.65 -1.68
C ASP A 644 0.14 -46.02 -3.02
N MET A 645 1.15 -45.89 -3.91
CA MET A 645 0.99 -45.37 -5.25
C MET A 645 0.57 -46.45 -6.22
N VAL A 646 -0.74 -46.64 -6.38
CA VAL A 646 -1.30 -47.65 -7.27
C VAL A 646 -1.40 -47.13 -8.70
N VAL A 647 -0.78 -47.85 -9.63
CA VAL A 647 -0.90 -47.56 -11.06
C VAL A 647 -2.20 -48.17 -11.59
N PRO A 648 -3.12 -47.40 -12.21
CA PRO A 648 -4.31 -47.96 -12.83
C PRO A 648 -3.96 -48.81 -14.05
N GLU A 649 -4.65 -49.92 -14.25
CA GLU A 649 -4.45 -50.77 -15.43
C GLU A 649 -4.86 -50.10 -16.73
N GLU A 650 -5.88 -49.25 -16.64
CA GLU A 650 -6.44 -48.44 -17.74
C GLU A 650 -5.43 -47.41 -18.30
N LYS A 651 -4.42 -47.04 -17.53
CA LYS A 651 -3.38 -46.07 -17.95
C LYS A 651 -2.76 -46.44 -19.29
N THR A 652 -2.42 -47.70 -19.49
CA THR A 652 -1.74 -48.17 -20.73
C THR A 652 -2.62 -47.96 -21.95
N GLU A 653 -3.92 -48.24 -21.84
CA GLU A 653 -4.88 -48.07 -22.92
C GLU A 653 -5.13 -46.57 -23.19
N ILE A 654 -5.30 -45.74 -22.16
CA ILE A 654 -5.50 -44.29 -22.30
C ILE A 654 -4.29 -43.65 -22.99
N LEU A 655 -3.09 -44.03 -22.60
CA LEU A 655 -1.86 -43.53 -23.21
C LEU A 655 -1.75 -43.95 -24.69
N ARG A 656 -2.09 -45.21 -24.99
CA ARG A 656 -2.04 -45.73 -26.39
C ARG A 656 -3.02 -44.96 -27.31
N GLN A 657 -4.20 -44.66 -26.82
CA GLN A 657 -5.18 -43.83 -27.55
C GLN A 657 -4.65 -42.40 -27.80
N ALA A 658 -4.10 -41.78 -26.74
CA ALA A 658 -3.54 -40.44 -26.87
C ALA A 658 -2.34 -40.37 -27.82
N GLU A 659 -1.44 -41.35 -27.81
CA GLU A 659 -0.33 -41.45 -28.76
C GLU A 659 -0.83 -41.63 -30.19
N GLY A 660 -1.92 -42.38 -30.37
CA GLY A 660 -2.59 -42.51 -31.68
C GLY A 660 -3.09 -41.17 -32.20
N GLU A 661 -3.86 -40.42 -31.39
CA GLU A 661 -4.34 -39.07 -31.72
C GLU A 661 -3.21 -38.10 -32.02
N VAL A 662 -2.10 -38.14 -31.28
CA VAL A 662 -0.92 -37.29 -31.53
C VAL A 662 -0.28 -37.62 -32.87
N LYS A 663 -0.16 -38.91 -33.24
CA LYS A 663 0.40 -39.34 -34.57
C LYS A 663 -0.48 -38.85 -35.70
N GLU A 664 -1.78 -38.95 -35.58
CA GLU A 664 -2.69 -38.42 -36.62
C GLU A 664 -2.50 -36.91 -36.84
N ILE A 665 -2.30 -36.13 -35.78
CA ILE A 665 -2.02 -34.68 -35.88
C ILE A 665 -0.62 -34.41 -36.47
N GLU A 666 0.37 -35.22 -36.16
CA GLU A 666 1.70 -35.13 -36.75
C GLU A 666 1.65 -35.42 -38.25
N GLU A 667 0.89 -36.42 -38.67
CA GLU A 667 0.65 -36.74 -40.09
C GLU A 667 -0.11 -35.61 -40.83
N GLN A 668 -1.10 -35.01 -40.19
CA GLN A 668 -1.80 -33.83 -40.71
C GLN A 668 -0.87 -32.63 -40.87
N TYR A 669 0.05 -32.46 -39.96
CA TYR A 669 1.10 -31.42 -40.05
C TYR A 669 2.10 -31.73 -41.18
N ALA A 670 2.55 -32.96 -41.29
CA ALA A 670 3.48 -33.38 -42.35
C ALA A 670 2.85 -33.25 -43.75
N SER A 671 1.53 -33.44 -43.86
CA SER A 671 0.75 -33.25 -45.12
C SER A 671 0.38 -31.78 -45.39
N GLY A 672 0.73 -30.86 -44.50
CA GLY A 672 0.48 -29.42 -44.63
C GLY A 672 -0.96 -28.97 -44.37
N LEU A 673 -1.81 -29.84 -43.79
CA LEU A 673 -3.20 -29.52 -43.43
C LEU A 673 -3.33 -28.63 -42.18
N VAL A 674 -2.31 -28.63 -41.30
CA VAL A 674 -2.33 -27.92 -40.04
C VAL A 674 -1.05 -27.10 -39.90
N THR A 675 -1.15 -25.88 -39.33
CA THR A 675 0.02 -25.04 -39.03
C THR A 675 0.75 -25.56 -37.81
N ASN A 676 2.02 -25.14 -37.62
CA ASN A 676 2.81 -25.53 -36.46
C ASN A 676 2.17 -25.08 -35.12
N GLY A 677 1.55 -23.88 -35.09
CA GLY A 677 0.83 -23.38 -33.92
C GLY A 677 -0.41 -24.21 -33.58
N GLU A 678 -1.19 -24.58 -34.58
CA GLU A 678 -2.37 -25.45 -34.40
C GLU A 678 -1.98 -26.85 -33.96
N ARG A 679 -0.91 -27.43 -34.55
CA ARG A 679 -0.38 -28.72 -34.12
C ARG A 679 -0.01 -28.67 -32.64
N TYR A 680 0.75 -27.65 -32.23
CA TYR A 680 1.19 -27.49 -30.81
C TYR A 680 0.00 -27.41 -29.85
N ASN A 681 -1.00 -26.56 -30.17
CA ASN A 681 -2.18 -26.40 -29.33
C ASN A 681 -3.01 -27.70 -29.23
N LYS A 682 -3.23 -28.39 -30.34
CA LYS A 682 -3.94 -29.67 -30.36
C LYS A 682 -3.23 -30.75 -29.56
N VAL A 683 -1.90 -30.85 -29.66
CA VAL A 683 -1.11 -31.82 -28.89
C VAL A 683 -1.17 -31.52 -27.39
N VAL A 684 -1.08 -30.23 -27.01
CA VAL A 684 -1.23 -29.81 -25.60
C VAL A 684 -2.62 -30.18 -25.08
N ASP A 685 -3.69 -29.91 -25.85
CA ASP A 685 -5.07 -30.26 -25.46
C ASP A 685 -5.28 -31.76 -25.28
N ILE A 686 -4.71 -32.58 -26.16
CA ILE A 686 -4.75 -34.06 -26.04
C ILE A 686 -4.06 -34.50 -24.74
N TRP A 687 -2.83 -34.04 -24.48
CA TRP A 687 -2.11 -34.43 -23.28
C TRP A 687 -2.77 -33.92 -22.00
N SER A 688 -3.36 -32.71 -22.01
CA SER A 688 -4.12 -32.19 -20.87
C SER A 688 -5.33 -33.07 -20.57
N ARG A 689 -6.14 -33.41 -21.58
CA ARG A 689 -7.29 -34.30 -21.46
C ARG A 689 -6.89 -35.72 -21.00
N THR A 690 -5.80 -36.23 -21.54
CA THR A 690 -5.24 -37.54 -21.17
C THR A 690 -4.77 -37.58 -19.72
N ASN A 691 -4.11 -36.51 -19.27
CA ASN A 691 -3.70 -36.36 -17.87
C ASN A 691 -4.90 -36.39 -16.92
N ASP A 692 -5.97 -35.66 -17.26
CA ASP A 692 -7.23 -35.67 -16.47
C ASP A 692 -7.92 -37.03 -16.45
N GLN A 693 -7.88 -37.78 -17.56
CA GLN A 693 -8.43 -39.13 -17.62
C GLN A 693 -7.65 -40.12 -16.78
N VAL A 694 -6.31 -40.08 -16.86
CA VAL A 694 -5.44 -40.94 -16.05
C VAL A 694 -5.58 -40.58 -14.55
N ALA A 695 -5.66 -39.31 -14.22
CA ALA A 695 -5.88 -38.87 -12.84
C ALA A 695 -7.22 -39.37 -12.27
N ARG A 696 -8.30 -39.33 -13.05
CA ARG A 696 -9.61 -39.87 -12.64
C ARG A 696 -9.54 -41.38 -12.45
N ALA A 697 -8.99 -42.10 -13.40
CA ALA A 697 -8.84 -43.57 -13.31
C ALA A 697 -7.99 -43.98 -12.09
N MET A 698 -6.95 -43.20 -11.80
CA MET A 698 -6.12 -43.42 -10.61
C MET A 698 -6.92 -43.16 -9.33
N MET A 699 -7.66 -42.06 -9.25
CA MET A 699 -8.46 -41.72 -8.07
C MET A 699 -9.59 -42.72 -7.85
N ASP A 700 -10.25 -43.20 -8.90
CA ASP A 700 -11.28 -44.25 -8.81
C ASP A 700 -10.73 -45.56 -8.30
N LYS A 701 -9.52 -45.97 -8.75
CA LYS A 701 -8.85 -47.19 -8.27
C LYS A 701 -8.35 -47.06 -6.83
N LEU A 702 -7.78 -45.91 -6.47
CA LEU A 702 -7.33 -45.60 -5.11
C LEU A 702 -8.49 -45.42 -4.15
N GLY A 703 -9.61 -44.89 -4.61
CA GLY A 703 -10.76 -44.52 -3.78
C GLY A 703 -11.62 -45.67 -3.35
N THR A 704 -11.48 -46.85 -3.95
CA THR A 704 -12.32 -48.01 -3.67
C THR A 704 -11.50 -49.21 -3.19
N GLU A 705 -11.91 -49.78 -2.08
CA GLU A 705 -11.35 -51.02 -1.49
C GLU A 705 -12.45 -52.05 -1.31
N VAL A 706 -12.14 -53.30 -1.58
CA VAL A 706 -13.07 -54.41 -1.35
C VAL A 706 -12.82 -54.98 0.03
N ALA A 707 -13.79 -54.82 0.91
CA ALA A 707 -13.75 -55.41 2.26
C ALA A 707 -14.74 -56.55 2.36
N THR A 708 -14.44 -57.51 3.22
CA THR A 708 -15.33 -58.64 3.51
C THR A 708 -16.19 -58.30 4.75
N ASP A 709 -17.51 -58.35 4.61
CA ASP A 709 -18.43 -58.13 5.70
C ASP A 709 -18.45 -59.37 6.68
N LYS A 710 -19.08 -59.21 7.84
CA LYS A 710 -19.26 -60.28 8.84
C LYS A 710 -19.94 -61.55 8.27
N ASP A 711 -20.78 -61.35 7.27
CA ASP A 711 -21.50 -62.40 6.57
C ASP A 711 -20.73 -63.06 5.40
N GLY A 712 -19.45 -62.65 5.19
CA GLY A 712 -18.60 -63.18 4.13
C GLY A 712 -18.81 -62.56 2.72
N ASN A 713 -19.68 -61.56 2.61
CA ASN A 713 -19.94 -60.88 1.36
C ASN A 713 -18.85 -59.79 1.08
N GLN A 714 -18.47 -59.71 -0.17
CA GLN A 714 -17.57 -58.61 -0.62
C GLN A 714 -18.36 -57.31 -0.76
N VAL A 715 -18.01 -56.31 0.03
CA VAL A 715 -18.61 -54.97 -0.02
C VAL A 715 -17.56 -53.96 -0.44
N ARG A 716 -17.88 -53.10 -1.39
CA ARG A 716 -17.03 -51.96 -1.76
C ARG A 716 -17.19 -50.87 -0.72
N GLN A 717 -16.05 -50.45 -0.15
CA GLN A 717 -15.98 -49.33 0.78
C GLN A 717 -14.97 -48.28 0.28
N PRO A 718 -15.07 -47.03 0.73
CA PRO A 718 -14.05 -46.02 0.46
C PRO A 718 -12.71 -46.48 1.04
N SER A 719 -11.63 -46.42 0.26
CA SER A 719 -10.30 -46.89 0.64
C SER A 719 -9.70 -46.08 1.79
N PHE A 720 -8.90 -46.72 2.65
CA PHE A 720 -8.09 -46.08 3.68
C PHE A 720 -6.64 -45.84 3.19
N ASN A 721 -6.41 -45.81 1.89
CA ASN A 721 -5.14 -45.43 1.33
C ASN A 721 -4.77 -44.00 1.73
N SER A 722 -3.53 -43.81 2.20
CA SER A 722 -3.05 -42.48 2.68
C SER A 722 -3.16 -41.39 1.67
N ILE A 723 -2.81 -41.65 0.41
CA ILE A 723 -2.85 -40.69 -0.70
C ILE A 723 -4.30 -40.29 -1.01
N PHE A 724 -5.21 -41.26 -1.03
CA PHE A 724 -6.64 -41.00 -1.25
C PHE A 724 -7.22 -40.14 -0.14
N MET A 725 -6.93 -40.49 1.12
CA MET A 725 -7.41 -39.69 2.25
C MET A 725 -6.92 -38.24 2.24
N MET A 726 -5.68 -38.01 1.86
CA MET A 726 -5.11 -36.65 1.71
C MET A 726 -5.72 -35.87 0.56
N ALA A 727 -6.08 -36.54 -0.54
CA ALA A 727 -6.65 -35.90 -1.72
C ALA A 727 -8.15 -35.62 -1.59
N ASP A 728 -8.90 -36.51 -0.89
CA ASP A 728 -10.34 -36.40 -0.76
C ASP A 728 -10.80 -35.53 0.42
N SER A 729 -9.94 -35.39 1.46
CA SER A 729 -10.22 -34.53 2.61
C SER A 729 -10.28 -33.05 2.28
#